data_6fa1f4144b773b55a6b3cdcefbae1fb2
#
_entry.id   6fa1f4144b773b55a6b3cdcefbae1fb2
#
_cell.length_a   1.000
_cell.length_b   1.000
_cell.length_c   1.000
_cell.angle_alpha   90.00
_cell.angle_beta   90.00
_cell.angle_gamma   90.00
#
_symmetry.space_group_name_H-M   'P 1'
#
loop_
_entity.id
_entity.type
_entity.pdbx_description
1 polymer ?
#
loop_
_entity_poly.entity_id
_entity_poly.type
_entity_poly.pdbx_seq_one_letter_code
_entity_poly.pdbx_strand_id
1 'polypeptide(L)'
;MDCARKGWLPTCLAAVVAGTILAATISHAHALSIGDKRAYHAAFAAAQKNNWKAAARDAALAHDPLPREALHWLAITRGADGASFGEITRFIVNHPDWPRQPALEQAAEEAMNGVPDNVLAAWFTKHSPITVAGKLREADLWSAQGRGVEAHALIRAVWINSDLSAFDERSIFQRYHDVLRVDDHEKRLDRLLWNDQVAAARRLLPMVPAGPRAVAEARLGLMTFAGNTDSLVGQVPATYHDDPGLLYDRVRWRRRKDMDDGALDLLVVAPSDPTHAAQWANERQIMARRALAMGRPDVAFRIAERHDTTSGPSFAELEFLAGWIALRFLSQPEVAYAHFVRLYDAGTLPITIARGAYWAGRAADKMGYRDLAASWFDTAAERFTTYYGQLASSAQGVTPIRFVGEPQPSMTEINAFDRQELVRLTRDLAAAGADDIVTPFFRRLCDEATTPDQYMLMARLAREIERPDLEVEAAKRASYAGVNLIAEGYPIPELPKGGGVETPLLLAMTRQESAFAHEAVSRAGARGLMQLMPHTASIIAKALHLRFSQKRLTTDRRYNVTLGRAYINDLLTNFSGSYVLAIAAYNAGPARVKDWMSLYGDPRTASVNVIDWVESIPYAETRNYVQRVLENLQIYRLRLSKAGFTFTLASDLKR
;
A
#
# COMPACT_ATOMS: atom_id res chain seq x y z
N MET A 1 -81.29 31.49 31.98
CA MET A 1 -81.70 30.42 32.85
C MET A 1 -80.47 29.60 33.16
N ASP A 2 -79.71 29.94 34.16
CA ASP A 2 -79.70 29.29 35.51
C ASP A 2 -79.24 27.83 35.37
N CYS A 3 -78.26 27.32 36.01
CA CYS A 3 -77.64 27.56 37.32
C CYS A 3 -76.38 26.65 37.39
N ALA A 4 -75.39 27.15 37.91
CA ALA A 4 -74.73 26.95 39.19
C ALA A 4 -73.71 25.82 39.27
N ARG A 5 -72.50 26.25 39.47
CA ARG A 5 -71.49 25.90 40.50
C ARG A 5 -71.39 24.44 40.96
N LYS A 6 -70.18 23.90 40.82
CA LYS A 6 -69.31 23.60 41.96
C LYS A 6 -67.95 23.12 41.50
N GLY A 7 -66.94 23.76 42.05
CA GLY A 7 -65.53 23.38 41.84
C GLY A 7 -65.15 22.14 42.63
N TRP A 8 -64.21 21.47 42.12
CA TRP A 8 -63.31 20.58 42.85
C TRP A 8 -61.94 20.60 42.14
N LEU A 9 -61.00 21.10 42.88
CA LEU A 9 -59.58 20.91 42.58
C LEU A 9 -59.19 19.44 42.85
N PRO A 10 -58.42 18.80 41.99
CA PRO A 10 -57.54 17.72 42.43
C PRO A 10 -56.11 18.18 42.38
N THR A 11 -55.47 18.09 43.49
CA THR A 11 -54.06 17.98 43.79
C THR A 11 -53.25 17.41 42.64
N CYS A 12 -52.30 18.22 42.14
CA CYS A 12 -51.20 17.75 41.32
C CYS A 12 -50.31 16.82 42.15
N LEU A 13 -50.40 15.51 41.90
CA LEU A 13 -49.36 14.56 42.26
C LEU A 13 -48.24 14.71 41.24
N ALA A 14 -47.16 15.35 41.67
CA ALA A 14 -45.91 15.34 40.95
C ALA A 14 -45.35 13.91 40.98
N ALA A 15 -45.55 13.16 39.89
CA ALA A 15 -44.82 11.93 39.64
C ALA A 15 -43.38 12.28 39.26
N VAL A 16 -42.48 12.22 40.25
CA VAL A 16 -41.04 12.20 40.02
C VAL A 16 -40.74 10.87 39.32
N VAL A 17 -40.61 10.94 37.99
CA VAL A 17 -40.00 9.86 37.23
C VAL A 17 -38.50 9.89 37.54
N ALA A 18 -38.11 9.09 38.53
CA ALA A 18 -36.73 8.72 38.75
C ALA A 18 -36.26 7.91 37.53
N GLY A 19 -35.69 8.61 36.54
CA GLY A 19 -34.93 7.99 35.45
C GLY A 19 -33.74 7.30 36.07
N THR A 20 -33.86 6.02 36.35
CA THR A 20 -32.73 5.14 36.58
C THR A 20 -31.90 5.14 35.30
N ILE A 21 -30.85 5.96 35.31
CA ILE A 21 -29.73 5.81 34.39
C ILE A 21 -29.15 4.46 34.74
N LEU A 22 -29.55 3.44 33.99
CA LEU A 22 -28.84 2.17 33.90
C LEU A 22 -27.49 2.51 33.25
N ALA A 23 -26.52 2.90 34.07
CA ALA A 23 -25.12 2.86 33.64
C ALA A 23 -24.86 1.39 33.27
N ALA A 24 -24.93 1.10 31.99
CA ALA A 24 -24.42 -0.16 31.48
C ALA A 24 -22.98 -0.23 31.98
N THR A 25 -22.75 -1.03 33.01
CA THR A 25 -21.41 -1.46 33.40
C THR A 25 -20.90 -2.26 32.20
N ILE A 26 -20.20 -1.56 31.30
CA ILE A 26 -19.31 -2.20 30.35
C ILE A 26 -18.40 -3.05 31.22
N SER A 27 -18.58 -4.35 31.15
CA SER A 27 -17.73 -5.31 31.80
C SER A 27 -16.32 -5.07 31.27
N HIS A 28 -15.52 -4.35 32.05
CA HIS A 28 -14.08 -4.18 31.78
C HIS A 28 -13.43 -5.53 32.08
N ALA A 29 -13.61 -6.48 31.16
CA ALA A 29 -12.91 -7.75 31.20
C ALA A 29 -11.42 -7.44 31.00
N HIS A 30 -10.66 -7.46 32.09
CA HIS A 30 -9.21 -7.43 32.17
C HIS A 30 -8.49 -6.26 31.49
N ALA A 31 -8.64 -5.05 32.01
CA ALA A 31 -7.63 -4.01 31.77
C ALA A 31 -6.40 -4.30 32.67
N LEU A 32 -5.20 -4.18 32.12
CA LEU A 32 -3.96 -4.27 32.90
C LEU A 32 -4.00 -3.38 34.15
N SER A 33 -3.53 -3.89 35.29
CA SER A 33 -3.35 -3.08 36.49
C SER A 33 -2.37 -1.93 36.24
N ILE A 34 -2.42 -0.88 37.06
CA ILE A 34 -1.46 0.24 36.97
C ILE A 34 -0.02 -0.27 37.12
N GLY A 35 0.19 -1.29 37.99
CA GLY A 35 1.49 -1.94 38.17
C GLY A 35 1.96 -2.63 36.89
N ASP A 36 1.11 -3.45 36.28
CA ASP A 36 1.42 -4.18 35.06
C ASP A 36 1.68 -3.24 33.88
N LYS A 37 0.88 -2.17 33.71
CA LYS A 37 1.13 -1.15 32.69
C LYS A 37 2.53 -0.53 32.80
N ARG A 38 2.97 -0.19 34.03
CA ARG A 38 4.30 0.38 34.26
C ARG A 38 5.42 -0.64 33.98
N ALA A 39 5.24 -1.89 34.43
CA ALA A 39 6.20 -2.96 34.21
C ALA A 39 6.38 -3.24 32.72
N TYR A 40 5.28 -3.40 31.98
CA TYR A 40 5.34 -3.65 30.54
C TYR A 40 5.83 -2.44 29.72
N HIS A 41 5.46 -1.22 30.12
CA HIS A 41 6.02 -0.02 29.49
C HIS A 41 7.55 0.02 29.60
N ALA A 42 8.09 -0.26 30.79
CA ALA A 42 9.54 -0.36 30.98
C ALA A 42 10.17 -1.50 30.17
N ALA A 43 9.51 -2.68 30.15
CA ALA A 43 9.97 -3.85 29.42
C ALA A 43 10.05 -3.60 27.91
N PHE A 44 9.00 -3.08 27.30
CA PHE A 44 8.99 -2.77 25.86
C PHE A 44 9.94 -1.63 25.49
N ALA A 45 10.05 -0.60 26.34
CA ALA A 45 11.03 0.47 26.15
C ALA A 45 12.48 -0.05 26.23
N ALA A 46 12.77 -1.06 27.06
CA ALA A 46 14.07 -1.73 27.12
C ALA A 46 14.30 -2.59 25.86
N ALA A 47 13.29 -3.33 25.38
CA ALA A 47 13.35 -4.14 24.16
C ALA A 47 13.58 -3.28 22.90
N GLN A 48 13.01 -2.08 22.81
CA GLN A 48 13.28 -1.13 21.73
C GLN A 48 14.75 -0.69 21.66
N LYS A 49 15.44 -0.70 22.81
CA LYS A 49 16.88 -0.40 22.92
C LYS A 49 17.75 -1.66 22.83
N ASN A 50 17.20 -2.80 22.43
CA ASN A 50 17.83 -4.11 22.41
C ASN A 50 18.38 -4.57 23.78
N ASN A 51 17.87 -4.04 24.89
CA ASN A 51 18.25 -4.47 26.24
C ASN A 51 17.29 -5.55 26.76
N TRP A 52 17.43 -6.76 26.20
CA TRP A 52 16.54 -7.89 26.47
C TRP A 52 16.59 -8.38 27.92
N LYS A 53 17.78 -8.27 28.61
CA LYS A 53 17.88 -8.61 30.02
C LYS A 53 17.04 -7.69 30.90
N ALA A 54 17.06 -6.39 30.63
CA ALA A 54 16.20 -5.44 31.34
C ALA A 54 14.72 -5.66 30.98
N ALA A 55 14.41 -5.91 29.71
CA ALA A 55 13.06 -6.20 29.25
C ALA A 55 12.44 -7.40 29.99
N ALA A 56 13.16 -8.52 30.07
CA ALA A 56 12.71 -9.71 30.77
C ALA A 56 12.54 -9.47 32.30
N ARG A 57 13.49 -8.78 32.93
CA ARG A 57 13.42 -8.43 34.36
C ARG A 57 12.19 -7.57 34.66
N ASP A 58 11.94 -6.53 33.84
CA ASP A 58 10.86 -5.59 34.09
C ASP A 58 9.49 -6.24 33.78
N ALA A 59 9.39 -7.10 32.75
CA ALA A 59 8.20 -7.89 32.46
C ALA A 59 7.87 -8.93 33.56
N ALA A 60 8.90 -9.44 34.28
CA ALA A 60 8.68 -10.37 35.38
C ALA A 60 7.97 -9.74 36.60
N LEU A 61 7.94 -8.41 36.69
CA LEU A 61 7.23 -7.69 37.76
C LEU A 61 5.72 -7.61 37.52
N ALA A 62 5.24 -7.93 36.32
CA ALA A 62 3.82 -7.90 35.98
C ALA A 62 3.14 -9.23 36.33
N HIS A 63 1.85 -9.15 36.69
CA HIS A 63 1.04 -10.31 37.06
C HIS A 63 0.33 -10.94 35.85
N ASP A 64 -0.18 -10.13 34.92
CA ASP A 64 -0.80 -10.65 33.69
C ASP A 64 0.28 -11.22 32.76
N PRO A 65 0.23 -12.51 32.38
CA PRO A 65 1.28 -13.14 31.57
C PRO A 65 1.21 -12.78 30.07
N LEU A 66 0.04 -12.36 29.56
CA LEU A 66 -0.21 -12.26 28.12
C LEU A 66 0.73 -11.28 27.39
N PRO A 67 0.99 -10.04 27.87
CA PRO A 67 1.98 -9.17 27.23
C PRO A 67 3.43 -9.68 27.37
N ARG A 68 3.73 -10.56 28.32
CA ARG A 68 5.04 -11.21 28.43
C ARG A 68 5.27 -12.19 27.28
N GLU A 69 4.25 -12.93 26.89
CA GLU A 69 4.29 -13.78 25.68
C GLU A 69 4.52 -12.94 24.42
N ALA A 70 3.93 -11.73 24.33
CA ALA A 70 4.20 -10.81 23.22
C ALA A 70 5.64 -10.27 23.23
N LEU A 71 6.24 -10.06 24.40
CA LEU A 71 7.66 -9.72 24.52
C LEU A 71 8.56 -10.88 24.05
N HIS A 72 8.23 -12.12 24.39
CA HIS A 72 8.92 -13.32 23.91
C HIS A 72 8.77 -13.49 22.40
N TRP A 73 7.54 -13.35 21.86
CA TRP A 73 7.30 -13.31 20.41
C TRP A 73 8.18 -12.26 19.72
N LEU A 74 8.31 -11.08 20.31
CA LEU A 74 9.13 -10.01 19.76
C LEU A 74 10.62 -10.39 19.78
N ALA A 75 11.10 -11.01 20.85
CA ALA A 75 12.47 -11.47 20.98
C ALA A 75 12.80 -12.54 19.94
N ILE A 76 11.95 -13.56 19.77
CA ILE A 76 12.11 -14.59 18.74
C ILE A 76 12.14 -13.96 17.34
N THR A 77 11.15 -13.13 17.00
CA THR A 77 11.04 -12.53 15.67
C THR A 77 12.15 -11.54 15.32
N ARG A 78 12.92 -11.10 16.32
CA ARG A 78 14.13 -10.26 16.16
C ARG A 78 15.43 -11.03 16.28
N GLY A 79 15.38 -12.34 16.54
CA GLY A 79 16.56 -13.18 16.74
C GLY A 79 17.39 -12.77 17.95
N ALA A 80 16.75 -12.28 19.00
CA ALA A 80 17.43 -11.56 20.08
C ALA A 80 17.59 -12.34 21.39
N ASP A 81 16.86 -13.44 21.58
CA ASP A 81 16.83 -14.19 22.84
C ASP A 81 17.66 -15.49 22.83
N GLY A 82 18.15 -15.89 21.65
CA GLY A 82 18.89 -17.15 21.51
C GLY A 82 18.03 -18.39 21.80
N ALA A 83 16.71 -18.28 21.63
CA ALA A 83 15.77 -19.36 21.85
C ALA A 83 16.15 -20.60 21.04
N SER A 84 16.04 -21.78 21.64
CA SER A 84 16.30 -23.05 20.98
C SER A 84 15.19 -23.42 20.00
N PHE A 85 15.50 -24.29 19.05
CA PHE A 85 14.52 -24.86 18.12
C PHE A 85 13.27 -25.37 18.86
N GLY A 86 13.44 -26.10 19.97
CA GLY A 86 12.33 -26.67 20.73
C GLY A 86 11.46 -25.62 21.44
N GLU A 87 12.03 -24.50 21.85
CA GLU A 87 11.27 -23.40 22.45
C GLU A 87 10.47 -22.66 21.39
N ILE A 88 11.08 -22.34 20.25
CA ILE A 88 10.41 -21.64 19.14
C ILE A 88 9.27 -22.48 18.57
N THR A 89 9.51 -23.76 18.31
CA THR A 89 8.46 -24.65 17.76
C THR A 89 7.30 -24.86 18.72
N ARG A 90 7.56 -24.92 20.03
CA ARG A 90 6.52 -24.94 21.07
C ARG A 90 5.71 -23.63 21.07
N PHE A 91 6.38 -22.50 20.90
CA PHE A 91 5.72 -21.21 20.82
C PHE A 91 4.78 -21.14 19.60
N ILE A 92 5.23 -21.59 18.42
CA ILE A 92 4.41 -21.66 17.20
C ILE A 92 3.14 -22.51 17.42
N VAL A 93 3.30 -23.68 18.06
CA VAL A 93 2.17 -24.58 18.34
C VAL A 93 1.17 -23.98 19.33
N ASN A 94 1.67 -23.26 20.35
CA ASN A 94 0.82 -22.63 21.37
C ASN A 94 0.11 -21.37 20.86
N HIS A 95 0.68 -20.68 19.87
CA HIS A 95 0.17 -19.40 19.34
C HIS A 95 0.02 -19.42 17.80
N PRO A 96 -0.78 -20.34 17.23
CA PRO A 96 -0.89 -20.50 15.76
C PRO A 96 -1.49 -19.28 15.07
N ASP A 97 -2.33 -18.52 15.79
CA ASP A 97 -3.02 -17.33 15.25
C ASP A 97 -2.25 -16.01 15.43
N TRP A 98 -1.07 -16.06 16.05
CA TRP A 98 -0.28 -14.85 16.26
C TRP A 98 0.39 -14.38 14.96
N PRO A 99 0.65 -13.07 14.81
CA PRO A 99 1.21 -12.52 13.57
C PRO A 99 2.63 -13.00 13.30
N ARG A 100 3.06 -12.86 12.03
CA ARG A 100 4.42 -13.20 11.58
C ARG A 100 4.83 -14.66 11.77
N GLN A 101 3.92 -15.62 11.60
CA GLN A 101 4.25 -17.04 11.62
C GLN A 101 5.47 -17.40 10.74
N PRO A 102 5.60 -16.89 9.49
CA PRO A 102 6.81 -17.15 8.70
C PRO A 102 8.12 -16.68 9.34
N ALA A 103 8.10 -15.60 10.13
CA ALA A 103 9.31 -15.13 10.82
C ALA A 103 9.66 -16.02 12.02
N LEU A 104 8.66 -16.60 12.68
CA LEU A 104 8.87 -17.61 13.73
C LEU A 104 9.42 -18.91 13.16
N GLU A 105 8.88 -19.37 12.02
CA GLU A 105 9.39 -20.55 11.30
C GLU A 105 10.83 -20.32 10.82
N GLN A 106 11.14 -19.14 10.29
CA GLN A 106 12.51 -18.76 9.94
C GLN A 106 13.44 -18.82 11.14
N ALA A 107 13.04 -18.27 12.28
CA ALA A 107 13.84 -18.33 13.51
C ALA A 107 14.05 -19.78 13.99
N ALA A 108 13.04 -20.66 13.86
CA ALA A 108 13.18 -22.07 14.14
C ALA A 108 14.23 -22.73 13.21
N GLU A 109 14.18 -22.44 11.91
CA GLU A 109 15.16 -22.94 10.94
C GLU A 109 16.59 -22.42 11.23
N GLU A 110 16.74 -21.18 11.67
CA GLU A 110 18.04 -20.62 12.09
C GLU A 110 18.60 -21.31 13.35
N ALA A 111 17.73 -21.88 14.21
CA ALA A 111 18.08 -22.59 15.42
C ALA A 111 18.24 -24.12 15.23
N MET A 112 18.28 -24.65 14.01
CA MET A 112 18.32 -26.10 13.72
C MET A 112 19.66 -26.78 14.07
N ASN A 113 20.73 -26.04 14.33
CA ASN A 113 22.04 -26.63 14.58
C ASN A 113 22.00 -27.59 15.76
N GLY A 114 22.47 -28.84 15.55
CA GLY A 114 22.48 -29.88 16.57
C GLY A 114 21.14 -30.54 16.85
N VAL A 115 20.08 -30.18 16.15
CA VAL A 115 18.78 -30.85 16.27
C VAL A 115 18.81 -32.22 15.55
N PRO A 116 18.34 -33.33 16.20
CA PRO A 116 18.33 -34.64 15.59
C PRO A 116 17.51 -34.71 14.29
N ASP A 117 17.98 -35.53 13.33
CA ASP A 117 17.38 -35.69 12.00
C ASP A 117 15.90 -36.10 12.02
N ASN A 118 15.53 -37.00 12.93
CA ASN A 118 14.14 -37.44 13.09
C ASN A 118 13.22 -36.31 13.57
N VAL A 119 13.71 -35.39 14.39
CA VAL A 119 12.95 -34.21 14.85
C VAL A 119 12.74 -33.22 13.70
N LEU A 120 13.80 -32.93 12.93
CA LEU A 120 13.71 -32.06 11.77
C LEU A 120 12.84 -32.66 10.67
N ALA A 121 12.94 -33.97 10.40
CA ALA A 121 12.09 -34.64 9.44
C ALA A 121 10.61 -34.53 9.81
N ALA A 122 10.28 -34.72 11.09
CA ALA A 122 8.91 -34.54 11.60
C ALA A 122 8.43 -33.08 11.49
N TRP A 123 9.31 -32.11 11.68
CA TRP A 123 9.01 -30.68 11.50
C TRP A 123 8.69 -30.36 10.04
N PHE A 124 9.57 -30.74 9.11
CA PHE A 124 9.40 -30.45 7.68
C PHE A 124 8.23 -31.16 7.02
N THR A 125 7.66 -32.19 7.63
CA THR A 125 6.38 -32.77 7.15
C THR A 125 5.18 -31.82 7.30
N LYS A 126 5.26 -30.87 8.22
CA LYS A 126 4.19 -29.89 8.54
C LYS A 126 4.52 -28.47 8.10
N HIS A 127 5.79 -28.12 8.03
CA HIS A 127 6.29 -26.79 7.75
C HIS A 127 7.27 -26.87 6.58
N SER A 128 6.87 -26.35 5.42
CA SER A 128 7.77 -26.24 4.26
C SER A 128 8.91 -25.26 4.57
N PRO A 129 10.16 -25.62 4.29
CA PRO A 129 11.30 -24.75 4.66
C PRO A 129 11.26 -23.42 3.91
N ILE A 130 11.48 -22.35 4.65
CA ILE A 130 11.46 -20.96 4.17
C ILE A 130 12.87 -20.51 3.79
N THR A 131 13.87 -20.79 4.66
CA THR A 131 15.24 -20.33 4.48
C THR A 131 16.03 -21.22 3.52
N VAL A 132 17.13 -20.68 2.99
CA VAL A 132 18.10 -21.46 2.22
C VAL A 132 18.67 -22.61 3.05
N ALA A 133 19.02 -22.34 4.31
CA ALA A 133 19.54 -23.36 5.23
C ALA A 133 18.51 -24.46 5.49
N GLY A 134 17.26 -24.12 5.74
CA GLY A 134 16.16 -25.06 5.92
C GLY A 134 15.94 -25.96 4.71
N LYS A 135 15.88 -25.38 3.51
CA LYS A 135 15.74 -26.12 2.24
C LYS A 135 16.88 -27.08 1.99
N LEU A 136 18.11 -26.66 2.22
CA LEU A 136 19.28 -27.54 2.05
C LEU A 136 19.30 -28.63 3.11
N ARG A 137 18.89 -28.32 4.35
CA ARG A 137 18.76 -29.32 5.40
C ARG A 137 17.71 -30.38 5.08
N GLU A 138 16.55 -29.97 4.56
CA GLU A 138 15.53 -30.90 4.07
C GLU A 138 16.05 -31.77 2.93
N ALA A 139 16.78 -31.21 1.97
CA ALA A 139 17.42 -31.97 0.88
C ALA A 139 18.41 -33.02 1.40
N ASP A 140 19.21 -32.68 2.44
CA ASP A 140 20.11 -33.65 3.09
C ASP A 140 19.34 -34.80 3.75
N LEU A 141 18.23 -34.50 4.42
CA LEU A 141 17.37 -35.51 5.03
C LEU A 141 16.75 -36.45 3.97
N TRP A 142 16.28 -35.88 2.84
CA TRP A 142 15.77 -36.67 1.71
C TRP A 142 16.84 -37.57 1.10
N SER A 143 18.06 -37.06 0.95
CA SER A 143 19.19 -37.86 0.47
C SER A 143 19.48 -39.04 1.40
N ALA A 144 19.49 -38.82 2.70
CA ALA A 144 19.70 -39.87 3.70
C ALA A 144 18.57 -40.92 3.71
N GLN A 145 17.37 -40.54 3.29
CA GLN A 145 16.20 -41.43 3.14
C GLN A 145 16.15 -42.15 1.78
N GLY A 146 17.17 -42.01 0.91
CA GLY A 146 17.20 -42.59 -0.43
C GLY A 146 16.37 -41.84 -1.47
N ARG A 147 15.85 -40.64 -1.15
CA ARG A 147 15.09 -39.75 -2.06
C ARG A 147 16.02 -38.78 -2.79
N GLY A 148 17.04 -39.32 -3.44
CA GLY A 148 18.06 -38.49 -4.09
C GLY A 148 17.56 -37.61 -5.24
N VAL A 149 16.53 -38.06 -5.97
CA VAL A 149 15.97 -37.29 -7.10
C VAL A 149 15.33 -36.00 -6.61
N GLU A 150 14.51 -36.08 -5.56
CA GLU A 150 13.83 -34.94 -4.96
C GLU A 150 14.82 -34.00 -4.27
N ALA A 151 15.81 -34.56 -3.58
CA ALA A 151 16.90 -33.79 -2.95
C ALA A 151 17.68 -32.97 -4.00
N HIS A 152 18.08 -33.58 -5.11
CA HIS A 152 18.79 -32.88 -6.18
C HIS A 152 17.91 -31.79 -6.82
N ALA A 153 16.62 -32.06 -7.02
CA ALA A 153 15.68 -31.07 -7.54
C ALA A 153 15.59 -29.84 -6.61
N LEU A 154 15.51 -30.06 -5.30
CA LEU A 154 15.44 -28.98 -4.31
C LEU A 154 16.74 -28.17 -4.25
N ILE A 155 17.90 -28.82 -4.26
CA ILE A 155 19.23 -28.15 -4.30
C ILE A 155 19.33 -27.26 -5.54
N ARG A 156 18.95 -27.76 -6.72
CA ARG A 156 18.96 -26.99 -7.97
C ARG A 156 17.98 -25.81 -7.90
N ALA A 157 16.79 -26.01 -7.33
CA ALA A 157 15.81 -24.95 -7.14
C ALA A 157 16.33 -23.86 -6.20
N VAL A 158 17.02 -24.23 -5.12
CA VAL A 158 17.69 -23.29 -4.20
C VAL A 158 18.75 -22.49 -4.94
N TRP A 159 19.60 -23.15 -5.73
CA TRP A 159 20.65 -22.47 -6.52
C TRP A 159 20.05 -21.45 -7.49
N ILE A 160 19.03 -21.83 -8.23
CA ILE A 160 18.40 -20.97 -9.25
C ILE A 160 17.67 -19.80 -8.61
N ASN A 161 16.83 -20.07 -7.57
CA ASN A 161 15.79 -19.14 -7.15
C ASN A 161 16.13 -18.32 -5.89
N SER A 162 17.24 -18.63 -5.19
CA SER A 162 17.56 -17.93 -3.95
C SER A 162 18.55 -16.78 -4.17
N ASP A 163 18.36 -15.71 -3.37
CA ASP A 163 19.33 -14.63 -3.27
C ASP A 163 20.40 -15.05 -2.27
N LEU A 164 21.59 -15.33 -2.79
CA LEU A 164 22.71 -15.86 -2.04
C LEU A 164 23.76 -14.79 -1.83
N SER A 165 24.31 -14.72 -0.61
CA SER A 165 25.55 -13.98 -0.39
C SER A 165 26.71 -14.62 -1.17
N ALA A 166 27.79 -13.89 -1.40
CA ALA A 166 28.98 -14.45 -2.06
C ALA A 166 29.60 -15.62 -1.27
N PHE A 167 29.39 -15.67 0.04
CA PHE A 167 29.83 -16.78 0.89
C PHE A 167 28.93 -18.00 0.69
N ASP A 168 27.60 -17.83 0.78
CA ASP A 168 26.65 -18.93 0.60
C ASP A 168 26.73 -19.53 -0.79
N GLU A 169 26.86 -18.67 -1.83
CA GLU A 169 27.04 -19.08 -3.22
C GLU A 169 28.24 -20.01 -3.38
N ARG A 170 29.41 -19.64 -2.80
CA ARG A 170 30.59 -20.50 -2.83
C ARG A 170 30.40 -21.80 -2.04
N SER A 171 29.82 -21.71 -0.85
CA SER A 171 29.60 -22.87 0.01
C SER A 171 28.67 -23.90 -0.66
N ILE A 172 27.56 -23.42 -1.24
CA ILE A 172 26.59 -24.28 -1.94
C ILE A 172 27.25 -24.89 -3.19
N PHE A 173 27.98 -24.09 -3.97
CA PHE A 173 28.66 -24.60 -5.16
C PHE A 173 29.71 -25.65 -4.79
N GLN A 174 30.56 -25.43 -3.77
CA GLN A 174 31.54 -26.41 -3.30
C GLN A 174 30.91 -27.72 -2.84
N ARG A 175 29.78 -27.64 -2.15
CA ARG A 175 29.12 -28.82 -1.59
C ARG A 175 28.33 -29.64 -2.60
N TYR A 176 27.72 -28.96 -3.59
CA TYR A 176 26.73 -29.57 -4.48
C TYR A 176 27.09 -29.46 -5.97
N HIS A 177 28.37 -29.19 -6.32
CA HIS A 177 28.80 -28.99 -7.71
C HIS A 177 28.46 -30.18 -8.61
N ASP A 178 28.47 -31.43 -8.10
CA ASP A 178 28.08 -32.63 -8.85
C ASP A 178 26.58 -32.71 -9.18
N VAL A 179 25.76 -31.97 -8.46
CA VAL A 179 24.31 -31.89 -8.64
C VAL A 179 23.92 -30.76 -9.61
N LEU A 180 24.69 -29.67 -9.59
CA LEU A 180 24.41 -28.47 -10.38
C LEU A 180 24.84 -28.67 -11.86
N ARG A 181 23.99 -28.20 -12.78
CA ARG A 181 24.19 -28.31 -14.24
C ARG A 181 24.42 -26.93 -14.83
N VAL A 182 25.02 -26.90 -16.02
CA VAL A 182 25.24 -25.66 -16.79
C VAL A 182 23.92 -24.88 -16.96
N ASP A 183 22.85 -25.57 -17.28
CA ASP A 183 21.51 -25.01 -17.42
C ASP A 183 20.99 -24.29 -16.14
N ASP A 184 21.40 -24.79 -14.97
CA ASP A 184 21.04 -24.15 -13.69
C ASP A 184 21.81 -22.85 -13.47
N HIS A 185 23.04 -22.78 -13.96
CA HIS A 185 23.84 -21.55 -13.93
C HIS A 185 23.28 -20.49 -14.88
N GLU A 186 22.85 -20.90 -16.08
CA GLU A 186 22.20 -20.00 -17.04
C GLU A 186 20.89 -19.43 -16.49
N LYS A 187 20.01 -20.29 -15.96
CA LYS A 187 18.75 -19.86 -15.34
C LYS A 187 18.97 -18.92 -14.16
N ARG A 188 19.96 -19.23 -13.31
CA ARG A 188 20.32 -18.35 -12.21
C ARG A 188 20.84 -17.01 -12.72
N LEU A 189 21.72 -17.00 -13.72
CA LEU A 189 22.28 -15.78 -14.31
C LEU A 189 21.18 -14.90 -14.89
N ASP A 190 20.28 -15.47 -15.67
CA ASP A 190 19.14 -14.74 -16.24
C ASP A 190 18.25 -14.12 -15.15
N ARG A 191 17.86 -14.89 -14.12
CA ARG A 191 17.10 -14.37 -12.98
C ARG A 191 17.81 -13.21 -12.28
N LEU A 192 19.13 -13.32 -12.06
CA LEU A 192 19.91 -12.26 -11.41
C LEU A 192 19.96 -10.98 -12.25
N LEU A 193 20.05 -11.10 -13.57
CA LEU A 193 19.99 -9.95 -14.49
C LEU A 193 18.61 -9.29 -14.49
N TRP A 194 17.54 -10.07 -14.53
CA TRP A 194 16.17 -9.52 -14.43
C TRP A 194 15.87 -8.83 -13.08
N ASN A 195 16.59 -9.21 -12.03
CA ASN A 195 16.47 -8.63 -10.68
C ASN A 195 17.51 -7.54 -10.39
N ASP A 196 18.21 -7.02 -11.39
CA ASP A 196 19.26 -5.99 -11.26
C ASP A 196 20.41 -6.37 -10.28
N GLN A 197 20.64 -7.69 -10.06
CA GLN A 197 21.69 -8.17 -9.13
C GLN A 197 23.06 -8.25 -9.80
N VAL A 198 23.57 -7.11 -10.21
CA VAL A 198 24.80 -6.95 -11.03
C VAL A 198 26.00 -7.68 -10.45
N ALA A 199 26.27 -7.56 -9.15
CA ALA A 199 27.45 -8.17 -8.54
C ALA A 199 27.38 -9.70 -8.51
N ALA A 200 26.21 -10.29 -8.27
CA ALA A 200 25.99 -11.72 -8.30
C ALA A 200 26.05 -12.27 -9.73
N ALA A 201 25.42 -11.59 -10.69
CA ALA A 201 25.47 -11.97 -12.10
C ALA A 201 26.92 -12.02 -12.62
N ARG A 202 27.76 -11.04 -12.28
CA ARG A 202 29.18 -11.04 -12.70
C ARG A 202 29.96 -12.26 -12.20
N ARG A 203 29.67 -12.77 -11.01
CA ARG A 203 30.35 -13.96 -10.46
C ARG A 203 30.03 -15.23 -11.24
N LEU A 204 28.85 -15.28 -11.89
CA LEU A 204 28.41 -16.46 -12.65
C LEU A 204 28.93 -16.49 -14.10
N LEU A 205 29.45 -15.40 -14.64
CA LEU A 205 29.93 -15.34 -16.04
C LEU A 205 30.87 -16.48 -16.42
N PRO A 206 31.87 -16.89 -15.59
CA PRO A 206 32.75 -18.02 -15.94
C PRO A 206 32.04 -19.38 -15.98
N MET A 207 30.83 -19.51 -15.41
CA MET A 207 30.10 -20.77 -15.27
C MET A 207 29.15 -21.06 -16.44
N VAL A 208 28.98 -20.10 -17.35
CA VAL A 208 28.03 -20.22 -18.46
C VAL A 208 28.75 -20.25 -19.83
N PRO A 209 28.13 -20.85 -20.86
CA PRO A 209 28.69 -20.90 -22.22
C PRO A 209 28.92 -19.51 -22.84
N ALA A 210 29.70 -19.43 -23.90
CA ALA A 210 30.11 -18.17 -24.51
C ALA A 210 28.92 -17.31 -25.01
N GLY A 211 27.88 -17.93 -25.61
CA GLY A 211 26.70 -17.20 -26.09
C GLY A 211 25.92 -16.50 -24.99
N PRO A 212 25.38 -17.22 -23.99
CA PRO A 212 24.72 -16.63 -22.81
C PRO A 212 25.63 -15.65 -22.05
N ARG A 213 26.94 -15.91 -22.00
CA ARG A 213 27.92 -14.99 -21.39
C ARG A 213 27.95 -13.64 -22.11
N ALA A 214 28.04 -13.64 -23.46
CA ALA A 214 28.06 -12.41 -24.23
C ALA A 214 26.76 -11.58 -24.03
N VAL A 215 25.59 -12.25 -23.99
CA VAL A 215 24.32 -11.60 -23.65
C VAL A 215 24.40 -10.95 -22.25
N ALA A 216 24.87 -11.69 -21.25
CA ALA A 216 24.97 -11.22 -19.88
C ALA A 216 25.94 -10.03 -19.74
N GLU A 217 27.07 -10.06 -20.41
CA GLU A 217 28.05 -8.97 -20.43
C GLU A 217 27.48 -7.71 -21.10
N ALA A 218 26.71 -7.84 -22.18
CA ALA A 218 26.02 -6.74 -22.83
C ALA A 218 24.93 -6.16 -21.91
N ARG A 219 24.10 -7.00 -21.28
CA ARG A 219 23.08 -6.58 -20.30
C ARG A 219 23.71 -5.85 -19.12
N LEU A 220 24.78 -6.38 -18.55
CA LEU A 220 25.54 -5.74 -17.46
C LEU A 220 26.13 -4.38 -17.88
N GLY A 221 26.62 -4.27 -19.10
CA GLY A 221 27.09 -3.00 -19.68
C GLY A 221 25.98 -1.96 -19.77
N LEU A 222 24.81 -2.34 -20.25
CA LEU A 222 23.61 -1.50 -20.34
C LEU A 222 23.14 -1.05 -18.95
N MET A 223 23.02 -1.98 -17.99
CA MET A 223 22.59 -1.71 -16.62
C MET A 223 23.49 -0.73 -15.88
N THR A 224 24.81 -0.84 -16.08
CA THR A 224 25.83 -0.06 -15.37
C THR A 224 26.29 1.18 -16.15
N PHE A 225 25.74 1.46 -17.31
CA PHE A 225 26.15 2.56 -18.19
C PHE A 225 27.65 2.51 -18.56
N ALA A 226 28.18 1.32 -18.82
CA ALA A 226 29.58 1.15 -19.16
C ALA A 226 29.96 1.93 -20.43
N GLY A 227 31.17 2.49 -20.46
CA GLY A 227 31.63 3.30 -21.60
C GLY A 227 31.79 2.54 -22.93
N ASN A 228 31.87 1.21 -22.87
CA ASN A 228 31.99 0.31 -24.02
C ASN A 228 30.71 -0.46 -24.36
N THR A 229 29.53 0.05 -23.90
CA THR A 229 28.24 -0.65 -24.05
C THR A 229 27.92 -1.06 -25.48
N ASP A 230 28.15 -0.19 -26.46
CA ASP A 230 27.87 -0.49 -27.87
C ASP A 230 28.76 -1.64 -28.38
N SER A 231 30.03 -1.69 -27.96
CA SER A 231 30.94 -2.80 -28.30
C SER A 231 30.45 -4.11 -27.70
N LEU A 232 30.00 -4.11 -26.43
CA LEU A 232 29.46 -5.30 -25.77
C LEU A 232 28.18 -5.81 -26.46
N VAL A 233 27.28 -4.92 -26.83
CA VAL A 233 26.06 -5.28 -27.59
C VAL A 233 26.43 -5.83 -28.98
N GLY A 234 27.43 -5.25 -29.65
CA GLY A 234 27.92 -5.71 -30.96
C GLY A 234 28.61 -7.08 -30.92
N GLN A 235 29.09 -7.54 -29.78
CA GLN A 235 29.72 -8.86 -29.59
C GLN A 235 28.70 -9.98 -29.32
N VAL A 236 27.44 -9.67 -29.12
CA VAL A 236 26.38 -10.68 -28.93
C VAL A 236 26.16 -11.44 -30.24
N PRO A 237 26.22 -12.78 -30.25
CA PRO A 237 25.95 -13.56 -31.44
C PRO A 237 24.54 -13.32 -31.99
N ALA A 238 24.39 -13.34 -33.32
CA ALA A 238 23.14 -13.05 -34.01
C ALA A 238 21.93 -13.89 -33.51
N THR A 239 22.19 -15.13 -33.10
CA THR A 239 21.17 -16.03 -32.53
C THR A 239 20.55 -15.54 -31.21
N TYR A 240 21.14 -14.54 -30.55
CA TYR A 240 20.67 -13.97 -29.30
C TYR A 240 20.24 -12.49 -29.44
N HIS A 241 20.17 -11.93 -30.65
CA HIS A 241 19.79 -10.53 -30.84
C HIS A 241 18.34 -10.25 -30.38
N ASP A 242 17.47 -11.25 -30.44
CA ASP A 242 16.08 -11.17 -30.01
C ASP A 242 15.88 -11.65 -28.56
N ASP A 243 16.96 -11.80 -27.79
CA ASP A 243 16.85 -12.15 -26.37
C ASP A 243 16.01 -11.09 -25.63
N PRO A 244 14.91 -11.50 -24.97
CA PRO A 244 13.98 -10.55 -24.32
C PRO A 244 14.65 -9.67 -23.26
N GLY A 245 15.59 -10.24 -22.48
CA GLY A 245 16.32 -9.50 -21.46
C GLY A 245 17.28 -8.47 -22.03
N LEU A 246 17.97 -8.81 -23.13
CA LEU A 246 18.82 -7.86 -23.85
C LEU A 246 18.00 -6.71 -24.43
N LEU A 247 16.87 -7.00 -25.07
CA LEU A 247 15.97 -5.98 -25.62
C LEU A 247 15.41 -5.08 -24.52
N TYR A 248 14.99 -5.65 -23.41
CA TYR A 248 14.51 -4.92 -22.23
C TYR A 248 15.56 -3.94 -21.68
N ASP A 249 16.80 -4.41 -21.49
CA ASP A 249 17.87 -3.56 -20.96
C ASP A 249 18.28 -2.48 -21.97
N ARG A 250 18.20 -2.74 -23.29
CA ARG A 250 18.40 -1.73 -24.35
C ARG A 250 17.31 -0.64 -24.31
N VAL A 251 16.05 -1.02 -24.11
CA VAL A 251 14.93 -0.05 -23.93
C VAL A 251 15.19 0.81 -22.70
N ARG A 252 15.46 0.21 -21.54
CA ARG A 252 15.75 0.92 -20.29
C ARG A 252 16.94 1.87 -20.43
N TRP A 253 18.01 1.42 -21.04
CA TRP A 253 19.22 2.21 -21.24
C TRP A 253 18.95 3.42 -22.13
N ARG A 254 18.28 3.22 -23.28
CA ARG A 254 17.90 4.31 -24.19
C ARG A 254 17.00 5.33 -23.50
N ARG A 255 15.95 4.89 -22.83
CA ARG A 255 15.06 5.76 -22.06
C ARG A 255 15.82 6.59 -21.01
N ARG A 256 16.76 5.99 -20.30
CA ARG A 256 17.55 6.68 -19.26
C ARG A 256 18.61 7.65 -19.86
N LYS A 257 18.90 7.52 -21.11
CA LYS A 257 19.77 8.42 -21.90
C LYS A 257 18.96 9.45 -22.70
N ASP A 258 17.65 9.52 -22.48
CA ASP A 258 16.71 10.37 -23.22
C ASP A 258 16.74 10.14 -24.75
N MET A 259 17.10 8.91 -25.18
CA MET A 259 17.06 8.44 -26.57
C MET A 259 15.68 7.84 -26.86
N ASP A 260 14.63 8.64 -26.68
CA ASP A 260 13.24 8.15 -26.66
C ASP A 260 12.82 7.49 -27.98
N ASP A 261 13.15 8.07 -29.15
CA ASP A 261 12.81 7.48 -30.44
C ASP A 261 13.32 6.04 -30.57
N GLY A 262 14.59 5.84 -30.26
CA GLY A 262 15.17 4.49 -30.33
C GLY A 262 14.64 3.51 -29.27
N ALA A 263 14.12 4.00 -28.13
CA ALA A 263 13.44 3.18 -27.14
C ALA A 263 12.04 2.77 -27.63
N LEU A 264 11.31 3.71 -28.24
CA LEU A 264 9.98 3.49 -28.84
C LEU A 264 10.05 2.45 -29.96
N ASP A 265 11.03 2.57 -30.87
CA ASP A 265 11.23 1.63 -31.99
C ASP A 265 11.42 0.20 -31.49
N LEU A 266 12.20 0.00 -30.43
CA LEU A 266 12.39 -1.33 -29.83
C LEU A 266 11.11 -1.85 -29.16
N LEU A 267 10.37 -1.00 -28.44
CA LEU A 267 9.15 -1.42 -27.73
C LEU A 267 8.01 -1.82 -28.66
N VAL A 268 7.89 -1.16 -29.82
CA VAL A 268 6.85 -1.48 -30.83
C VAL A 268 7.04 -2.88 -31.39
N VAL A 269 8.29 -3.35 -31.51
CA VAL A 269 8.62 -4.67 -32.09
C VAL A 269 9.00 -5.71 -31.04
N ALA A 270 9.04 -5.33 -29.76
CA ALA A 270 9.42 -6.24 -28.67
C ALA A 270 8.55 -7.51 -28.68
N PRO A 271 9.16 -8.70 -28.53
CA PRO A 271 8.43 -9.96 -28.47
C PRO A 271 7.53 -10.03 -27.22
N SER A 272 6.56 -10.95 -27.25
CA SER A 272 5.80 -11.33 -26.05
C SER A 272 6.73 -12.04 -25.04
N ASP A 273 6.66 -11.62 -23.78
CA ASP A 273 7.39 -12.20 -22.66
C ASP A 273 6.51 -12.24 -21.40
N PRO A 274 5.61 -13.22 -21.31
CA PRO A 274 4.72 -13.35 -20.17
C PRO A 274 5.45 -13.57 -18.84
N THR A 275 6.66 -14.16 -18.88
CA THR A 275 7.45 -14.43 -17.67
C THR A 275 7.90 -13.13 -16.99
N HIS A 276 8.22 -12.10 -17.76
CA HIS A 276 8.68 -10.80 -17.26
C HIS A 276 7.70 -9.67 -17.58
N ALA A 277 6.42 -10.03 -17.73
CA ALA A 277 5.36 -9.10 -18.09
C ALA A 277 5.30 -7.86 -17.16
N ALA A 278 5.58 -8.03 -15.85
CA ALA A 278 5.58 -6.92 -14.89
C ALA A 278 6.71 -5.90 -15.14
N GLN A 279 7.92 -6.38 -15.50
CA GLN A 279 9.05 -5.53 -15.84
C GLN A 279 8.76 -4.75 -17.13
N TRP A 280 8.32 -5.44 -18.17
CA TRP A 280 7.92 -4.83 -19.44
C TRP A 280 6.79 -3.81 -19.27
N ALA A 281 5.80 -4.11 -18.43
CA ALA A 281 4.68 -3.22 -18.16
C ALA A 281 5.13 -1.85 -17.65
N ASN A 282 6.13 -1.81 -16.77
CA ASN A 282 6.68 -0.54 -16.26
C ASN A 282 7.29 0.32 -17.40
N GLU A 283 8.10 -0.28 -18.27
CA GLU A 283 8.69 0.44 -19.39
C GLU A 283 7.62 0.88 -20.41
N ARG A 284 6.63 0.03 -20.70
CA ARG A 284 5.50 0.36 -21.57
C ARG A 284 4.68 1.55 -21.06
N GLN A 285 4.37 1.58 -19.76
CA GLN A 285 3.64 2.70 -19.14
C GLN A 285 4.40 4.02 -19.27
N ILE A 286 5.70 4.01 -19.01
CA ILE A 286 6.53 5.21 -19.10
C ILE A 286 6.64 5.68 -20.55
N MET A 287 6.97 4.78 -21.46
CA MET A 287 7.24 5.12 -22.84
C MET A 287 5.98 5.47 -23.65
N ALA A 288 4.83 4.84 -23.35
CA ALA A 288 3.56 5.25 -23.93
C ALA A 288 3.20 6.70 -23.55
N ARG A 289 3.42 7.10 -22.29
CA ARG A 289 3.22 8.49 -21.87
C ARG A 289 4.23 9.47 -22.49
N ARG A 290 5.49 9.07 -22.67
CA ARG A 290 6.49 9.87 -23.41
C ARG A 290 6.10 10.02 -24.88
N ALA A 291 5.65 8.94 -25.53
CA ALA A 291 5.15 9.01 -26.92
C ALA A 291 3.97 9.96 -27.06
N LEU A 292 3.02 9.99 -26.10
CA LEU A 292 1.95 10.98 -26.07
C LEU A 292 2.47 12.41 -25.97
N ALA A 293 3.44 12.65 -25.08
CA ALA A 293 4.07 13.97 -24.91
C ALA A 293 4.82 14.42 -26.17
N MET A 294 5.32 13.48 -26.97
CA MET A 294 5.93 13.71 -28.29
C MET A 294 4.90 13.88 -29.43
N GLY A 295 3.59 13.86 -29.14
CA GLY A 295 2.54 13.96 -30.16
C GLY A 295 2.38 12.70 -31.04
N ARG A 296 2.77 11.51 -30.54
CA ARG A 296 2.71 10.23 -31.26
C ARG A 296 1.68 9.26 -30.62
N PRO A 297 0.39 9.58 -30.62
CA PRO A 297 -0.64 8.79 -29.94
C PRO A 297 -0.82 7.38 -30.52
N ASP A 298 -0.59 7.18 -31.81
CA ASP A 298 -0.61 5.86 -32.48
C ASP A 298 0.47 4.92 -31.96
N VAL A 299 1.68 5.43 -31.75
CA VAL A 299 2.79 4.69 -31.15
C VAL A 299 2.51 4.41 -29.67
N ALA A 300 2.01 5.42 -28.95
CA ALA A 300 1.65 5.29 -27.54
C ALA A 300 0.59 4.19 -27.33
N PHE A 301 -0.43 4.14 -28.18
CA PHE A 301 -1.46 3.11 -28.13
C PHE A 301 -0.89 1.72 -28.36
N ARG A 302 -0.12 1.51 -29.46
CA ARG A 302 0.50 0.21 -29.77
C ARG A 302 1.40 -0.30 -28.63
N ILE A 303 2.11 0.59 -27.94
CA ILE A 303 2.95 0.22 -26.79
C ILE A 303 2.09 -0.15 -25.60
N ALA A 304 1.02 0.59 -25.30
CA ALA A 304 0.14 0.34 -24.17
C ALA A 304 -0.71 -0.93 -24.35
N GLU A 305 -1.23 -1.17 -25.57
CA GLU A 305 -2.10 -2.30 -25.90
C GLU A 305 -1.34 -3.65 -25.83
N ARG A 306 -0.10 -3.66 -26.32
CA ARG A 306 0.72 -4.88 -26.39
C ARG A 306 1.39 -5.19 -25.06
N HIS A 307 0.65 -5.78 -24.14
CA HIS A 307 1.16 -6.20 -22.83
C HIS A 307 0.77 -7.64 -22.53
N ASP A 308 1.65 -8.34 -21.85
CA ASP A 308 1.47 -9.76 -21.47
C ASP A 308 0.93 -9.92 -20.04
N THR A 309 0.58 -8.82 -19.37
CA THR A 309 -0.02 -8.86 -18.04
C THR A 309 -1.49 -9.30 -18.13
N THR A 310 -1.94 -10.15 -17.21
CA THR A 310 -3.30 -10.73 -17.20
C THR A 310 -4.14 -10.25 -16.02
N SER A 311 -3.51 -9.68 -15.00
CA SER A 311 -4.19 -9.22 -13.79
C SER A 311 -3.30 -8.24 -13.00
N GLY A 312 -3.84 -7.68 -11.93
CA GLY A 312 -3.11 -6.84 -10.99
C GLY A 312 -2.91 -5.39 -11.46
N PRO A 313 -2.09 -4.60 -10.71
CA PRO A 313 -1.96 -3.16 -10.95
C PRO A 313 -1.40 -2.80 -12.33
N SER A 314 -0.47 -3.57 -12.86
CA SER A 314 0.14 -3.33 -14.18
C SER A 314 -0.86 -3.54 -15.32
N PHE A 315 -1.67 -4.60 -15.23
CA PHE A 315 -2.79 -4.85 -16.15
C PHE A 315 -3.77 -3.68 -16.13
N ALA A 316 -4.24 -3.31 -14.94
CA ALA A 316 -5.21 -2.23 -14.76
C ALA A 316 -4.70 -0.89 -15.34
N GLU A 317 -3.43 -0.56 -15.16
CA GLU A 317 -2.86 0.69 -15.66
C GLU A 317 -2.68 0.66 -17.19
N LEU A 318 -2.28 -0.46 -17.79
CA LEU A 318 -2.08 -0.57 -19.24
C LEU A 318 -3.40 -0.64 -20.00
N GLU A 319 -4.40 -1.39 -19.52
CA GLU A 319 -5.76 -1.38 -20.07
C GLU A 319 -6.39 0.02 -19.99
N PHE A 320 -6.23 0.69 -18.86
CA PHE A 320 -6.67 2.08 -18.74
C PHE A 320 -5.95 2.99 -19.76
N LEU A 321 -4.62 2.89 -19.84
CA LEU A 321 -3.82 3.77 -20.68
C LEU A 321 -4.15 3.57 -22.16
N ALA A 322 -4.30 2.33 -22.62
CA ALA A 322 -4.72 2.00 -23.98
C ALA A 322 -6.12 2.56 -24.28
N GLY A 323 -7.09 2.30 -23.39
CA GLY A 323 -8.45 2.82 -23.55
C GLY A 323 -8.50 4.35 -23.56
N TRP A 324 -7.75 5.01 -22.67
CA TRP A 324 -7.70 6.47 -22.61
C TRP A 324 -7.08 7.10 -23.86
N ILE A 325 -5.99 6.51 -24.37
CA ILE A 325 -5.35 6.95 -25.60
C ILE A 325 -6.33 6.78 -26.79
N ALA A 326 -6.96 5.61 -26.91
CA ALA A 326 -7.93 5.33 -27.98
C ALA A 326 -9.09 6.33 -27.96
N LEU A 327 -9.65 6.63 -26.77
CA LEU A 327 -10.79 7.54 -26.63
C LEU A 327 -10.43 8.99 -26.90
N ARG A 328 -9.31 9.46 -26.32
CA ARG A 328 -9.01 10.89 -26.23
C ARG A 328 -8.13 11.41 -27.36
N PHE A 329 -7.27 10.56 -27.91
CA PHE A 329 -6.27 10.99 -28.90
C PHE A 329 -6.49 10.36 -30.28
N LEU A 330 -7.10 9.16 -30.36
CA LEU A 330 -7.32 8.47 -31.62
C LEU A 330 -8.78 8.51 -32.11
N SER A 331 -9.70 9.01 -31.28
CA SER A 331 -11.15 9.05 -31.59
C SER A 331 -11.73 7.67 -31.94
N GLN A 332 -11.29 6.63 -31.20
CA GLN A 332 -11.71 5.23 -31.35
C GLN A 332 -12.48 4.76 -30.10
N PRO A 333 -13.73 5.23 -29.91
CA PRO A 333 -14.49 4.96 -28.69
C PRO A 333 -14.86 3.48 -28.51
N GLU A 334 -15.07 2.71 -29.60
CA GLU A 334 -15.35 1.26 -29.52
C GLU A 334 -14.16 0.48 -28.98
N VAL A 335 -12.94 0.79 -29.44
CA VAL A 335 -11.69 0.19 -28.95
C VAL A 335 -11.49 0.56 -27.49
N ALA A 336 -11.68 1.82 -27.15
CA ALA A 336 -11.57 2.31 -25.77
C ALA A 336 -12.55 1.60 -24.83
N TYR A 337 -13.80 1.44 -25.26
CA TYR A 337 -14.83 0.75 -24.49
C TYR A 337 -14.41 -0.67 -24.14
N ALA A 338 -13.87 -1.43 -25.11
CA ALA A 338 -13.40 -2.80 -24.86
C ALA A 338 -12.28 -2.85 -23.79
N HIS A 339 -11.33 -1.91 -23.83
CA HIS A 339 -10.29 -1.80 -22.81
C HIS A 339 -10.85 -1.47 -21.41
N PHE A 340 -11.79 -0.54 -21.33
CA PHE A 340 -12.38 -0.15 -20.04
C PHE A 340 -13.27 -1.23 -19.44
N VAL A 341 -13.94 -2.03 -20.25
CA VAL A 341 -14.69 -3.20 -19.79
C VAL A 341 -13.72 -4.25 -19.23
N ARG A 342 -12.62 -4.57 -19.92
CA ARG A 342 -11.60 -5.48 -19.38
C ARG A 342 -11.00 -4.97 -18.07
N LEU A 343 -10.75 -3.66 -17.97
CA LEU A 343 -10.31 -3.03 -16.71
C LEU A 343 -11.33 -3.21 -15.58
N TYR A 344 -12.62 -3.02 -15.88
CA TYR A 344 -13.70 -3.19 -14.92
C TYR A 344 -13.82 -4.65 -14.46
N ASP A 345 -13.83 -5.59 -15.39
CA ASP A 345 -14.01 -7.02 -15.12
C ASP A 345 -12.84 -7.60 -14.28
N ALA A 346 -11.63 -7.14 -14.51
CA ALA A 346 -10.45 -7.54 -13.73
C ALA A 346 -10.30 -6.76 -12.40
N GLY A 347 -11.14 -5.77 -12.15
CA GLY A 347 -11.06 -4.90 -10.98
C GLY A 347 -11.43 -5.62 -9.70
N THR A 348 -10.51 -5.68 -8.74
CA THR A 348 -10.76 -6.18 -7.38
C THR A 348 -10.89 -5.07 -6.34
N LEU A 349 -10.37 -3.89 -6.63
CA LEU A 349 -10.43 -2.74 -5.74
C LEU A 349 -11.52 -1.75 -6.18
N PRO A 350 -12.26 -1.13 -5.24
CA PRO A 350 -13.32 -0.18 -5.55
C PRO A 350 -12.91 0.91 -6.54
N ILE A 351 -11.66 1.38 -6.43
CA ILE A 351 -11.14 2.40 -7.32
C ILE A 351 -10.94 1.91 -8.76
N THR A 352 -10.45 0.69 -8.94
CA THR A 352 -10.23 0.10 -10.27
C THR A 352 -11.57 -0.15 -10.95
N ILE A 353 -12.53 -0.70 -10.21
CA ILE A 353 -13.92 -0.90 -10.65
C ILE A 353 -14.55 0.42 -11.08
N ALA A 354 -14.49 1.45 -10.22
CA ALA A 354 -15.06 2.77 -10.51
C ALA A 354 -14.37 3.44 -11.72
N ARG A 355 -13.05 3.29 -11.87
CA ARG A 355 -12.29 3.83 -13.01
C ARG A 355 -12.74 3.18 -14.32
N GLY A 356 -12.80 1.84 -14.34
CA GLY A 356 -13.26 1.08 -15.51
C GLY A 356 -14.68 1.47 -15.91
N ALA A 357 -15.61 1.46 -14.97
CA ALA A 357 -17.01 1.80 -15.20
C ALA A 357 -17.19 3.26 -15.67
N TYR A 358 -16.55 4.24 -15.01
CA TYR A 358 -16.64 5.64 -15.41
C TYR A 358 -16.15 5.87 -16.84
N TRP A 359 -15.00 5.30 -17.21
CA TRP A 359 -14.44 5.49 -18.53
C TRP A 359 -15.16 4.65 -19.61
N ALA A 360 -15.73 3.49 -19.26
CA ALA A 360 -16.66 2.75 -20.12
C ALA A 360 -17.91 3.58 -20.43
N GLY A 361 -18.47 4.24 -19.41
CA GLY A 361 -19.57 5.21 -19.58
C GLY A 361 -19.19 6.38 -20.51
N ARG A 362 -17.98 6.94 -20.35
CA ARG A 362 -17.46 7.99 -21.22
C ARG A 362 -17.30 7.54 -22.68
N ALA A 363 -16.86 6.30 -22.89
CA ALA A 363 -16.74 5.72 -24.23
C ALA A 363 -18.12 5.45 -24.85
N ALA A 364 -19.07 4.89 -24.08
CA ALA A 364 -20.44 4.64 -24.51
C ALA A 364 -21.18 5.95 -24.91
N ASP A 365 -21.01 7.01 -24.11
CA ASP A 365 -21.57 8.35 -24.42
C ASP A 365 -21.00 8.89 -25.75
N LYS A 366 -19.68 8.73 -25.95
CA LYS A 366 -19.03 9.15 -27.21
C LYS A 366 -19.49 8.36 -28.42
N MET A 367 -19.92 7.10 -28.26
CA MET A 367 -20.56 6.27 -29.29
C MET A 367 -22.03 6.65 -29.52
N GLY A 368 -22.62 7.49 -28.66
CA GLY A 368 -24.03 7.87 -28.72
C GLY A 368 -25.00 6.93 -27.97
N TYR A 369 -24.50 5.95 -27.26
CA TYR A 369 -25.28 4.96 -26.47
C TYR A 369 -25.59 5.50 -25.07
N ARG A 370 -26.52 6.46 -24.99
CA ARG A 370 -26.83 7.22 -23.77
C ARG A 370 -27.30 6.34 -22.61
N ASP A 371 -28.17 5.37 -22.86
CA ASP A 371 -28.68 4.48 -21.80
C ASP A 371 -27.58 3.57 -21.24
N LEU A 372 -26.71 3.07 -22.12
CA LEU A 372 -25.55 2.30 -21.73
C LEU A 372 -24.56 3.15 -20.91
N ALA A 373 -24.33 4.39 -21.34
CA ALA A 373 -23.48 5.33 -20.61
C ALA A 373 -24.03 5.62 -19.20
N ALA A 374 -25.34 5.86 -19.08
CA ALA A 374 -26.02 6.07 -17.81
C ALA A 374 -25.85 4.87 -16.87
N SER A 375 -26.07 3.64 -17.37
CA SER A 375 -25.88 2.40 -16.61
C SER A 375 -24.45 2.25 -16.08
N TRP A 376 -23.43 2.58 -16.89
CA TRP A 376 -22.05 2.56 -16.47
C TRP A 376 -21.72 3.63 -15.42
N PHE A 377 -22.28 4.82 -15.56
CA PHE A 377 -22.12 5.87 -14.55
C PHE A 377 -22.80 5.50 -13.23
N ASP A 378 -23.97 4.84 -13.26
CA ASP A 378 -24.63 4.30 -12.06
C ASP A 378 -23.71 3.29 -11.35
N THR A 379 -23.15 2.35 -12.10
CA THR A 379 -22.21 1.35 -11.59
C THR A 379 -20.97 2.00 -10.94
N ALA A 380 -20.42 3.04 -11.56
CA ALA A 380 -19.28 3.77 -10.99
C ALA A 380 -19.69 4.54 -9.72
N ALA A 381 -20.87 5.20 -9.72
CA ALA A 381 -21.39 6.02 -8.63
C ALA A 381 -21.68 5.23 -7.34
N GLU A 382 -21.95 3.92 -7.44
CA GLU A 382 -22.02 3.05 -6.27
C GLU A 382 -20.75 3.09 -5.40
N ARG A 383 -19.59 3.39 -6.00
CA ARG A 383 -18.28 3.53 -5.33
C ARG A 383 -18.02 5.02 -5.01
N PHE A 384 -18.99 5.69 -4.40
CA PHE A 384 -18.99 7.14 -4.16
C PHE A 384 -17.82 7.64 -3.29
N THR A 385 -17.10 6.76 -2.60
CA THR A 385 -15.88 7.10 -1.85
C THR A 385 -14.67 7.26 -2.76
N THR A 386 -14.78 6.96 -4.05
CA THR A 386 -13.69 7.02 -5.02
C THR A 386 -13.83 8.22 -5.97
N TYR A 387 -12.70 8.70 -6.48
CA TYR A 387 -12.63 9.82 -7.42
C TYR A 387 -13.55 9.63 -8.63
N TYR A 388 -13.50 8.46 -9.28
CA TYR A 388 -14.33 8.18 -10.45
C TYR A 388 -15.80 7.94 -10.12
N GLY A 389 -16.11 7.39 -8.94
CA GLY A 389 -17.48 7.30 -8.46
C GLY A 389 -18.11 8.67 -8.24
N GLN A 390 -17.35 9.62 -7.71
CA GLN A 390 -17.79 11.00 -7.52
C GLN A 390 -17.93 11.75 -8.84
N LEU A 391 -17.03 11.50 -9.82
CA LEU A 391 -17.18 12.03 -11.18
C LEU A 391 -18.42 11.49 -11.88
N ALA A 392 -18.70 10.20 -11.74
CA ALA A 392 -19.90 9.57 -12.31
C ALA A 392 -21.18 10.15 -11.69
N SER A 393 -21.23 10.31 -10.38
CA SER A 393 -22.35 10.98 -9.68
C SER A 393 -22.59 12.39 -10.21
N SER A 394 -21.50 13.13 -10.48
CA SER A 394 -21.58 14.49 -11.05
C SER A 394 -22.06 14.49 -12.51
N ALA A 395 -21.76 13.46 -13.28
CA ALA A 395 -22.18 13.36 -14.70
C ALA A 395 -23.68 13.11 -14.87
N GLN A 396 -24.32 12.47 -13.88
CA GLN A 396 -25.76 12.16 -13.89
C GLN A 396 -26.65 13.25 -13.30
N GLY A 397 -26.04 14.33 -12.79
CA GLY A 397 -26.79 15.32 -12.03
C GLY A 397 -27.00 14.88 -10.57
N VAL A 398 -27.39 15.84 -9.75
CA VAL A 398 -27.46 15.72 -8.28
C VAL A 398 -28.35 14.57 -7.83
N THR A 399 -27.78 13.43 -7.54
CA THR A 399 -28.46 12.37 -6.80
C THR A 399 -28.01 12.44 -5.35
N PRO A 400 -28.94 12.55 -4.39
CA PRO A 400 -28.56 12.45 -2.97
C PRO A 400 -27.87 11.11 -2.75
N ILE A 401 -26.70 11.14 -2.08
CA ILE A 401 -25.96 9.92 -1.74
C ILE A 401 -26.86 9.08 -0.84
N ARG A 402 -27.24 7.90 -1.31
CA ARG A 402 -27.92 6.91 -0.49
C ARG A 402 -26.88 6.21 0.35
N PHE A 403 -26.77 6.60 1.61
CA PHE A 403 -26.00 5.81 2.57
C PHE A 403 -26.76 4.53 2.87
N VAL A 404 -26.13 3.41 2.58
CA VAL A 404 -26.46 2.17 3.29
C VAL A 404 -25.97 2.41 4.72
N GLY A 405 -26.82 2.17 5.72
CA GLY A 405 -26.45 2.39 7.13
C GLY A 405 -25.16 1.67 7.49
N GLU A 406 -24.33 2.31 8.30
CA GLU A 406 -23.11 1.66 8.80
C GLU A 406 -23.45 0.41 9.62
N PRO A 407 -22.60 -0.63 9.61
CA PRO A 407 -22.82 -1.84 10.40
C PRO A 407 -23.02 -1.52 11.88
N GLN A 408 -23.94 -2.25 12.51
CA GLN A 408 -24.24 -2.08 13.94
C GLN A 408 -24.10 -3.44 14.64
N PRO A 409 -22.88 -3.81 15.07
CA PRO A 409 -22.63 -5.07 15.75
C PRO A 409 -23.54 -5.26 16.96
N SER A 410 -24.12 -6.44 17.09
CA SER A 410 -24.95 -6.83 18.24
C SER A 410 -24.09 -6.96 19.50
N MET A 411 -24.74 -6.88 20.68
CA MET A 411 -24.05 -7.11 21.95
C MET A 411 -23.40 -8.49 22.05
N THR A 412 -23.96 -9.48 21.37
CA THR A 412 -23.39 -10.82 21.31
C THR A 412 -22.07 -10.83 20.54
N GLU A 413 -22.01 -10.14 19.40
CA GLU A 413 -20.79 -10.00 18.58
C GLU A 413 -19.73 -9.16 19.29
N ILE A 414 -20.11 -8.06 19.93
CA ILE A 414 -19.21 -7.24 20.75
C ILE A 414 -18.58 -8.09 21.85
N ASN A 415 -19.40 -8.83 22.62
CA ASN A 415 -18.91 -9.67 23.71
C ASN A 415 -18.02 -10.84 23.21
N ALA A 416 -18.34 -11.42 22.06
CA ALA A 416 -17.50 -12.46 21.45
C ALA A 416 -16.14 -11.89 21.01
N PHE A 417 -16.13 -10.72 20.39
CA PHE A 417 -14.94 -10.00 19.99
C PHE A 417 -14.04 -9.63 21.18
N ASP A 418 -14.61 -9.07 22.25
CA ASP A 418 -13.87 -8.66 23.44
C ASP A 418 -13.21 -9.82 24.19
N ARG A 419 -13.70 -11.07 24.01
CA ARG A 419 -13.11 -12.27 24.62
C ARG A 419 -11.94 -12.85 23.81
N GLN A 420 -11.71 -12.40 22.60
CA GLN A 420 -10.60 -12.87 21.79
C GLN A 420 -9.26 -12.50 22.41
N GLU A 421 -8.34 -13.44 22.50
CA GLU A 421 -7.01 -13.23 23.09
C GLU A 421 -6.27 -12.08 22.38
N LEU A 422 -6.25 -12.06 21.05
CA LEU A 422 -5.57 -11.03 20.29
C LEU A 422 -6.18 -9.63 20.45
N VAL A 423 -7.49 -9.53 20.69
CA VAL A 423 -8.15 -8.26 20.99
C VAL A 423 -7.70 -7.73 22.34
N ARG A 424 -7.71 -8.59 23.38
CA ARG A 424 -7.19 -8.25 24.70
C ARG A 424 -5.72 -7.84 24.61
N LEU A 425 -4.89 -8.66 23.97
CA LEU A 425 -3.46 -8.38 23.81
C LEU A 425 -3.23 -7.04 23.11
N THR A 426 -3.99 -6.73 22.04
CA THR A 426 -3.88 -5.46 21.31
C THR A 426 -4.15 -4.27 22.22
N ARG A 427 -5.19 -4.34 23.09
CA ARG A 427 -5.49 -3.33 24.11
C ARG A 427 -4.37 -3.20 25.15
N ASP A 428 -3.87 -4.32 25.64
CA ASP A 428 -2.82 -4.37 26.67
C ASP A 428 -1.50 -3.80 26.15
N LEU A 429 -1.13 -4.11 24.92
CA LEU A 429 0.07 -3.56 24.27
C LEU A 429 -0.06 -2.04 24.07
N ALA A 430 -1.22 -1.55 23.62
CA ALA A 430 -1.47 -0.12 23.50
C ALA A 430 -1.41 0.57 24.88
N ALA A 431 -2.04 -0.01 25.91
CA ALA A 431 -1.99 0.50 27.27
C ALA A 431 -0.58 0.50 27.88
N ALA A 432 0.31 -0.37 27.42
CA ALA A 432 1.73 -0.43 27.79
C ALA A 432 2.60 0.52 26.94
N GLY A 433 2.06 1.24 25.94
CA GLY A 433 2.81 2.12 25.04
C GLY A 433 3.75 1.35 24.08
N ALA A 434 3.38 0.13 23.72
CA ALA A 434 4.13 -0.73 22.80
C ALA A 434 3.65 -0.57 21.34
N ASP A 435 3.51 0.65 20.87
CA ASP A 435 2.84 1.03 19.61
C ASP A 435 3.40 0.36 18.36
N ASP A 436 4.70 0.06 18.32
CA ASP A 436 5.39 -0.62 17.23
C ASP A 436 4.94 -2.07 17.05
N ILE A 437 4.50 -2.73 18.11
CA ILE A 437 4.02 -4.11 18.09
C ILE A 437 2.50 -4.24 18.12
N VAL A 438 1.75 -3.22 18.48
CA VAL A 438 0.28 -3.17 18.32
C VAL A 438 -0.12 -3.43 16.87
N THR A 439 0.56 -2.80 15.92
CA THR A 439 0.22 -2.85 14.48
C THR A 439 0.20 -4.28 13.90
N PRO A 440 1.20 -5.16 14.12
CA PRO A 440 1.14 -6.55 13.64
C PRO A 440 -0.06 -7.33 14.17
N PHE A 441 -0.38 -7.20 15.47
CA PHE A 441 -1.52 -7.90 16.08
C PHE A 441 -2.86 -7.38 15.56
N PHE A 442 -3.00 -6.06 15.45
CA PHE A 442 -4.17 -5.44 14.86
C PHE A 442 -4.40 -5.87 13.40
N ARG A 443 -3.34 -5.92 12.60
CA ARG A 443 -3.43 -6.39 11.21
C ARG A 443 -3.85 -7.84 11.12
N ARG A 444 -3.34 -8.68 12.00
CA ARG A 444 -3.73 -10.09 12.05
C ARG A 444 -5.23 -10.24 12.34
N LEU A 445 -5.78 -9.48 13.29
CA LEU A 445 -7.22 -9.42 13.53
C LEU A 445 -8.00 -8.96 12.29
N CYS A 446 -7.51 -7.92 11.60
CA CYS A 446 -8.14 -7.44 10.37
C CYS A 446 -8.10 -8.46 9.22
N ASP A 447 -7.06 -9.31 9.15
CA ASP A 447 -6.95 -10.36 8.13
C ASP A 447 -8.00 -11.47 8.32
N GLU A 448 -8.52 -11.64 9.54
CA GLU A 448 -9.57 -12.60 9.89
C GLU A 448 -10.99 -12.04 9.74
N ALA A 449 -11.12 -10.72 9.61
CA ALA A 449 -12.42 -10.08 9.45
C ALA A 449 -13.04 -10.39 8.08
N THR A 450 -14.27 -10.91 8.08
CA THR A 450 -15.00 -11.30 6.86
C THR A 450 -16.40 -10.69 6.76
N THR A 451 -16.94 -10.19 7.87
CA THR A 451 -18.28 -9.59 7.92
C THR A 451 -18.24 -8.08 8.14
N PRO A 452 -19.27 -7.34 7.69
CA PRO A 452 -19.38 -5.90 7.93
C PRO A 452 -19.22 -5.52 9.41
N ASP A 453 -19.82 -6.29 10.32
CA ASP A 453 -19.78 -6.02 11.76
C ASP A 453 -18.38 -6.26 12.33
N GLN A 454 -17.65 -7.24 11.85
CA GLN A 454 -16.25 -7.45 12.25
C GLN A 454 -15.37 -6.27 11.83
N TYR A 455 -15.50 -5.76 10.59
CA TYR A 455 -14.76 -4.55 10.17
C TYR A 455 -15.08 -3.33 11.06
N MET A 456 -16.34 -3.17 11.44
CA MET A 456 -16.75 -2.12 12.37
C MET A 456 -16.09 -2.30 13.75
N LEU A 457 -16.05 -3.52 14.28
CA LEU A 457 -15.41 -3.82 15.57
C LEU A 457 -13.90 -3.54 15.53
N MET A 458 -13.21 -3.87 14.40
CA MET A 458 -11.80 -3.50 14.21
C MET A 458 -11.60 -1.98 14.25
N ALA A 459 -12.44 -1.23 13.55
CA ALA A 459 -12.32 0.22 13.52
C ALA A 459 -12.61 0.84 14.90
N ARG A 460 -13.58 0.29 15.64
CA ARG A 460 -13.86 0.69 17.04
C ARG A 460 -12.69 0.38 17.98
N LEU A 461 -12.05 -0.79 17.85
CA LEU A 461 -10.84 -1.13 18.60
C LEU A 461 -9.71 -0.13 18.32
N ALA A 462 -9.47 0.21 17.06
CA ALA A 462 -8.45 1.20 16.69
C ALA A 462 -8.71 2.58 17.32
N ARG A 463 -9.96 3.00 17.33
CA ARG A 463 -10.40 4.25 18.01
C ARG A 463 -10.20 4.18 19.51
N GLU A 464 -10.58 3.06 20.16
CA GLU A 464 -10.42 2.82 21.59
C GLU A 464 -8.97 2.94 22.04
N ILE A 465 -8.03 2.40 21.24
CA ILE A 465 -6.60 2.47 21.52
C ILE A 465 -5.92 3.75 20.97
N GLU A 466 -6.71 4.75 20.58
CA GLU A 466 -6.26 6.07 20.08
C GLU A 466 -5.33 6.00 18.85
N ARG A 467 -5.54 5.01 17.97
CA ARG A 467 -4.77 4.79 16.74
C ARG A 467 -5.60 5.10 15.48
N PRO A 468 -5.80 6.38 15.14
CA PRO A 468 -6.57 6.78 13.95
C PRO A 468 -5.99 6.27 12.64
N ASP A 469 -4.70 5.99 12.58
CA ASP A 469 -4.05 5.33 11.44
C ASP A 469 -4.57 3.89 11.23
N LEU A 470 -4.75 3.14 12.30
CA LEU A 470 -5.31 1.80 12.25
C LEU A 470 -6.83 1.83 11.98
N GLU A 471 -7.53 2.86 12.46
CA GLU A 471 -8.95 3.08 12.17
C GLU A 471 -9.18 3.29 10.66
N VAL A 472 -8.34 4.13 10.03
CA VAL A 472 -8.32 4.32 8.56
C VAL A 472 -7.94 3.04 7.83
N GLU A 473 -6.99 2.24 8.35
CA GLU A 473 -6.59 0.97 7.76
C GLU A 473 -7.75 -0.03 7.78
N ALA A 474 -8.44 -0.20 8.91
CA ALA A 474 -9.62 -1.08 9.03
C ALA A 474 -10.73 -0.68 8.04
N ALA A 475 -11.03 0.62 7.94
CA ALA A 475 -12.04 1.11 7.00
C ALA A 475 -11.64 0.92 5.52
N LYS A 476 -10.35 1.03 5.18
CA LYS A 476 -9.87 0.70 3.83
C LYS A 476 -10.06 -0.79 3.50
N ARG A 477 -9.75 -1.69 4.44
CA ARG A 477 -9.99 -3.13 4.27
C ARG A 477 -11.48 -3.45 4.13
N ALA A 478 -12.34 -2.83 4.94
CA ALA A 478 -13.78 -2.90 4.79
C ALA A 478 -14.25 -2.47 3.39
N SER A 479 -13.71 -1.37 2.88
CA SER A 479 -14.03 -0.87 1.54
C SER A 479 -13.65 -1.86 0.42
N TYR A 480 -12.56 -2.62 0.58
CA TYR A 480 -12.18 -3.68 -0.38
C TYR A 480 -13.19 -4.85 -0.37
N ALA A 481 -13.85 -5.08 0.76
CA ALA A 481 -14.96 -6.03 0.89
C ALA A 481 -16.33 -5.42 0.55
N GLY A 482 -16.38 -4.20 0.01
CA GLY A 482 -17.63 -3.50 -0.36
C GLY A 482 -18.34 -2.81 0.81
N VAL A 483 -17.73 -2.74 2.00
CA VAL A 483 -18.32 -2.12 3.20
C VAL A 483 -17.75 -0.72 3.40
N ASN A 484 -18.59 0.30 3.42
CA ASN A 484 -18.17 1.69 3.62
C ASN A 484 -18.33 2.10 5.08
N LEU A 485 -17.23 2.25 5.80
CA LEU A 485 -17.18 2.81 7.16
C LEU A 485 -16.80 4.29 7.07
N ILE A 486 -17.77 5.17 6.90
CA ILE A 486 -17.51 6.60 6.63
C ILE A 486 -17.05 7.33 7.90
N ALA A 487 -17.68 7.04 9.04
CA ALA A 487 -17.31 7.68 10.29
C ALA A 487 -15.90 7.27 10.74
N GLU A 488 -15.58 6.01 10.63
CA GLU A 488 -14.32 5.42 11.05
C GLU A 488 -13.21 5.68 10.04
N GLY A 489 -13.50 5.54 8.75
CA GLY A 489 -12.51 5.70 7.68
C GLY A 489 -12.06 7.14 7.45
N TYR A 490 -12.78 8.09 7.99
CA TYR A 490 -12.48 9.51 7.84
C TYR A 490 -12.52 10.22 9.23
N PRO A 491 -11.62 9.90 10.14
CA PRO A 491 -11.59 10.47 11.48
C PRO A 491 -11.41 12.00 11.42
N ILE A 492 -11.99 12.69 12.39
CA ILE A 492 -11.95 14.16 12.52
C ILE A 492 -11.23 14.51 13.83
N PRO A 493 -9.90 14.38 13.90
CA PRO A 493 -9.15 14.81 15.07
C PRO A 493 -9.16 16.34 15.20
N GLU A 494 -8.96 16.83 16.41
CA GLU A 494 -8.82 18.26 16.64
C GLU A 494 -7.55 18.79 15.96
N LEU A 495 -7.75 19.70 15.00
CA LEU A 495 -6.66 20.37 14.28
C LEU A 495 -6.46 21.80 14.82
N PRO A 496 -5.22 22.35 14.75
CA PRO A 496 -4.97 23.73 15.10
C PRO A 496 -5.87 24.66 14.30
N LYS A 497 -6.47 25.65 14.96
CA LYS A 497 -7.26 26.70 14.29
C LYS A 497 -6.35 27.55 13.40
N GLY A 498 -6.87 28.00 12.26
CA GLY A 498 -6.14 28.88 11.32
C GLY A 498 -6.99 29.15 10.08
N GLY A 499 -6.66 30.23 9.36
CA GLY A 499 -7.32 30.62 8.11
C GLY A 499 -6.63 30.08 6.85
N GLY A 500 -7.14 30.51 5.69
CA GLY A 500 -6.54 30.29 4.36
C GLY A 500 -6.90 28.97 3.68
N VAL A 501 -6.99 27.87 4.43
CA VAL A 501 -7.31 26.52 3.90
C VAL A 501 -8.53 25.98 4.61
N GLU A 502 -9.51 25.47 3.87
CA GLU A 502 -10.69 24.83 4.46
C GLU A 502 -10.30 23.57 5.25
N THR A 503 -10.96 23.36 6.37
CA THR A 503 -10.70 22.19 7.24
C THR A 503 -10.85 20.85 6.50
N PRO A 504 -11.88 20.61 5.64
CA PRO A 504 -11.98 19.40 4.85
C PRO A 504 -10.74 19.08 4.02
N LEU A 505 -10.13 20.08 3.34
CA LEU A 505 -8.94 19.87 2.54
C LEU A 505 -7.73 19.50 3.42
N LEU A 506 -7.57 20.15 4.56
CA LEU A 506 -6.49 19.84 5.49
C LEU A 506 -6.61 18.41 6.04
N LEU A 507 -7.83 17.98 6.40
CA LEU A 507 -8.10 16.61 6.82
C LEU A 507 -7.84 15.60 5.70
N ALA A 508 -8.29 15.91 4.47
CA ALA A 508 -8.08 15.06 3.30
C ALA A 508 -6.60 14.83 3.01
N MET A 509 -5.81 15.89 3.08
CA MET A 509 -4.35 15.81 2.92
C MET A 509 -3.70 15.02 4.05
N THR A 510 -4.02 15.32 5.32
CA THR A 510 -3.45 14.59 6.47
C THR A 510 -3.76 13.09 6.41
N ARG A 511 -4.98 12.74 5.99
CA ARG A 511 -5.39 11.34 5.77
C ARG A 511 -4.56 10.69 4.66
N GLN A 512 -4.31 11.39 3.58
CA GLN A 512 -3.55 10.87 2.45
C GLN A 512 -2.06 10.74 2.77
N GLU A 513 -1.48 11.68 3.51
CA GLU A 513 -0.06 11.72 3.85
C GLU A 513 0.34 10.65 4.87
N SER A 514 -0.41 10.52 5.94
CA SER A 514 0.01 9.67 7.07
C SER A 514 -1.09 8.78 7.62
N ALA A 515 -2.33 8.84 7.11
CA ALA A 515 -3.51 8.30 7.77
C ALA A 515 -3.60 8.75 9.26
N PHE A 516 -3.15 9.96 9.57
CA PHE A 516 -3.05 10.53 10.93
C PHE A 516 -1.98 9.93 11.84
N ALA A 517 -1.06 9.11 11.34
CA ALA A 517 0.10 8.66 12.11
C ALA A 517 1.09 9.81 12.33
N HIS A 518 1.12 10.37 13.55
CA HIS A 518 1.91 11.57 13.83
C HIS A 518 3.43 11.32 13.88
N GLU A 519 3.86 10.10 14.13
CA GLU A 519 5.27 9.70 14.15
C GLU A 519 5.80 9.23 12.80
N ALA A 520 4.96 9.20 11.77
CA ALA A 520 5.31 8.69 10.46
C ALA A 520 6.56 9.35 9.88
N VAL A 521 7.48 8.53 9.37
CA VAL A 521 8.67 8.97 8.63
C VAL A 521 8.75 8.14 7.36
N SER A 522 8.70 8.81 6.21
CA SER A 522 8.81 8.13 4.91
C SER A 522 10.25 7.70 4.61
N ARG A 523 10.44 6.80 3.63
CA ARG A 523 11.77 6.43 3.13
C ARG A 523 12.56 7.62 2.60
N ALA A 524 11.89 8.62 2.04
CA ALA A 524 12.50 9.86 1.58
C ALA A 524 12.80 10.87 2.70
N GLY A 525 12.38 10.59 3.94
CA GLY A 525 12.60 11.44 5.11
C GLY A 525 11.51 12.48 5.37
N ALA A 526 10.36 12.42 4.69
CA ALA A 526 9.19 13.23 5.01
C ALA A 526 8.62 12.83 6.38
N ARG A 527 8.09 13.80 7.18
CA ARG A 527 7.83 13.60 8.61
C ARG A 527 6.48 14.08 9.08
N GLY A 528 5.87 13.28 9.94
CA GLY A 528 4.68 13.62 10.73
C GLY A 528 3.38 13.62 9.93
N LEU A 529 2.34 14.18 10.53
CA LEU A 529 0.95 14.14 10.04
C LEU A 529 0.81 14.58 8.57
N MET A 530 1.50 15.64 8.17
CA MET A 530 1.44 16.19 6.82
C MET A 530 2.70 15.90 5.99
N GLN A 531 3.51 14.91 6.41
CA GLN A 531 4.68 14.40 5.68
C GLN A 531 5.58 15.50 5.10
N LEU A 532 5.97 16.45 5.94
CA LEU A 532 6.82 17.57 5.51
C LEU A 532 8.28 17.12 5.39
N MET A 533 8.89 17.45 4.26
CA MET A 533 10.34 17.36 4.11
C MET A 533 11.02 18.36 5.05
N PRO A 534 12.09 17.98 5.79
CA PRO A 534 12.75 18.88 6.75
C PRO A 534 13.20 20.21 6.14
N HIS A 535 13.66 20.21 4.89
CA HIS A 535 14.04 21.42 4.18
C HIS A 535 12.84 22.37 3.96
N THR A 536 11.73 21.83 3.43
CA THR A 536 10.49 22.59 3.22
C THR A 536 9.95 23.13 4.54
N ALA A 537 9.90 22.29 5.58
CA ALA A 537 9.46 22.69 6.92
C ALA A 537 10.31 23.82 7.51
N SER A 538 11.63 23.82 7.26
CA SER A 538 12.54 24.88 7.71
C SER A 538 12.24 26.23 7.04
N ILE A 539 11.97 26.22 5.73
CA ILE A 539 11.61 27.43 4.97
C ILE A 539 10.29 27.99 5.50
N ILE A 540 9.27 27.15 5.67
CA ILE A 540 7.95 27.58 6.16
C ILE A 540 8.02 28.05 7.61
N ALA A 541 8.77 27.38 8.47
CA ALA A 541 8.97 27.81 9.86
C ALA A 541 9.59 29.21 9.91
N LYS A 542 10.60 29.50 9.08
CA LYS A 542 11.21 30.84 8.97
C LYS A 542 10.18 31.89 8.51
N ALA A 543 9.37 31.58 7.50
CA ALA A 543 8.33 32.51 7.01
C ALA A 543 7.27 32.81 8.08
N LEU A 544 6.98 31.85 8.97
CA LEU A 544 6.06 32.02 10.10
C LEU A 544 6.73 32.54 11.37
N HIS A 545 8.00 32.95 11.32
CA HIS A 545 8.80 33.35 12.50
C HIS A 545 8.84 32.31 13.61
N LEU A 546 8.76 31.01 13.28
CA LEU A 546 8.86 29.90 14.21
C LEU A 546 10.28 29.32 14.22
N ARG A 547 10.74 28.88 15.40
CA ARG A 547 12.00 28.11 15.49
C ARG A 547 11.80 26.74 14.84
N PHE A 548 12.60 26.42 13.82
CA PHE A 548 12.59 25.10 13.20
C PHE A 548 13.11 24.01 14.16
N SER A 549 12.43 22.89 14.19
CA SER A 549 12.85 21.68 14.90
C SER A 549 12.39 20.42 14.16
N GLN A 550 13.35 19.66 13.65
CA GLN A 550 13.06 18.40 12.95
C GLN A 550 12.38 17.37 13.88
N LYS A 551 12.76 17.32 15.17
CA LYS A 551 12.15 16.43 16.15
C LYS A 551 10.65 16.75 16.34
N ARG A 552 10.29 18.03 16.42
CA ARG A 552 8.88 18.44 16.58
C ARG A 552 7.99 18.07 15.40
N LEU A 553 8.54 17.78 14.22
CA LEU A 553 7.74 17.32 13.08
C LEU A 553 7.03 15.99 13.37
N THR A 554 7.57 15.15 14.24
CA THR A 554 6.99 13.84 14.61
C THR A 554 6.44 13.81 16.04
N THR A 555 6.86 14.74 16.92
CA THR A 555 6.46 14.73 18.34
C THR A 555 5.45 15.81 18.70
N ASP A 556 5.20 16.78 17.82
CA ASP A 556 4.29 17.89 18.04
C ASP A 556 3.29 18.01 16.88
N ARG A 557 2.12 17.40 17.06
CA ARG A 557 1.03 17.39 16.07
C ARG A 557 0.65 18.80 15.62
N ARG A 558 0.57 19.74 16.57
CA ARG A 558 0.19 21.14 16.32
C ARG A 558 1.21 21.85 15.43
N TYR A 559 2.49 21.66 15.73
CA TYR A 559 3.58 22.24 14.97
C TYR A 559 3.59 21.75 13.54
N ASN A 560 3.49 20.41 13.34
CA ASN A 560 3.48 19.81 12.00
C ASN A 560 2.32 20.34 11.14
N VAL A 561 1.09 20.31 11.67
CA VAL A 561 -0.11 20.77 10.95
C VAL A 561 -0.07 22.28 10.69
N THR A 562 0.49 23.10 11.59
CA THR A 562 0.64 24.53 11.36
C THR A 562 1.55 24.81 10.16
N LEU A 563 2.69 24.12 10.07
CA LEU A 563 3.61 24.27 8.92
C LEU A 563 2.98 23.72 7.63
N GLY A 564 2.33 22.55 7.68
CA GLY A 564 1.69 21.95 6.51
C GLY A 564 0.53 22.81 5.97
N ARG A 565 -0.27 23.40 6.85
CA ARG A 565 -1.34 24.33 6.46
C ARG A 565 -0.76 25.57 5.77
N ALA A 566 0.30 26.15 6.32
CA ALA A 566 0.94 27.30 5.70
C ALA A 566 1.49 26.95 4.31
N TYR A 567 2.12 25.79 4.17
CA TYR A 567 2.66 25.35 2.89
C TYR A 567 1.59 25.17 1.82
N ILE A 568 0.49 24.45 2.12
CA ILE A 568 -0.58 24.29 1.13
C ILE A 568 -1.29 25.64 0.83
N ASN A 569 -1.40 26.53 1.81
CA ASN A 569 -1.92 27.87 1.59
C ASN A 569 -1.06 28.67 0.60
N ASP A 570 0.25 28.62 0.75
CA ASP A 570 1.19 29.27 -0.17
C ASP A 570 1.06 28.68 -1.58
N LEU A 571 0.91 27.36 -1.71
CA LEU A 571 0.70 26.71 -3.00
C LEU A 571 -0.64 27.10 -3.63
N LEU A 572 -1.73 27.18 -2.86
CA LEU A 572 -3.02 27.67 -3.35
C LEU A 572 -2.91 29.12 -3.85
N THR A 573 -2.19 29.96 -3.15
CA THR A 573 -1.93 31.34 -3.57
C THR A 573 -1.12 31.38 -4.87
N ASN A 574 -0.06 30.61 -4.95
CA ASN A 574 0.83 30.56 -6.13
C ASN A 574 0.13 30.02 -7.39
N PHE A 575 -0.88 29.17 -7.23
CA PHE A 575 -1.68 28.61 -8.31
C PHE A 575 -3.08 29.20 -8.40
N SER A 576 -3.30 30.43 -7.88
CA SER A 576 -4.55 31.18 -7.98
C SER A 576 -5.80 30.41 -7.51
N GLY A 577 -5.66 29.64 -6.45
CA GLY A 577 -6.74 28.86 -5.83
C GLY A 577 -7.00 27.49 -6.45
N SER A 578 -6.28 27.08 -7.49
CA SER A 578 -6.46 25.77 -8.11
C SER A 578 -6.08 24.63 -7.17
N TYR A 579 -7.06 23.80 -6.82
CA TYR A 579 -6.82 22.63 -5.98
C TYR A 579 -5.96 21.58 -6.70
N VAL A 580 -6.24 21.31 -7.97
CA VAL A 580 -5.48 20.33 -8.77
C VAL A 580 -4.00 20.67 -8.78
N LEU A 581 -3.67 21.92 -9.10
CA LEU A 581 -2.28 22.36 -9.21
C LEU A 581 -1.59 22.44 -7.85
N ALA A 582 -2.27 22.95 -6.81
CA ALA A 582 -1.71 23.06 -5.48
C ALA A 582 -1.46 21.70 -4.83
N ILE A 583 -2.39 20.75 -4.97
CA ILE A 583 -2.26 19.37 -4.47
C ILE A 583 -1.12 18.65 -5.22
N ALA A 584 -1.06 18.77 -6.56
CA ALA A 584 0.03 18.21 -7.35
C ALA A 584 1.39 18.77 -6.92
N ALA A 585 1.45 20.10 -6.67
CA ALA A 585 2.67 20.80 -6.26
C ALA A 585 3.11 20.41 -4.84
N TYR A 586 2.19 20.10 -3.96
CA TYR A 586 2.51 19.62 -2.62
C TYR A 586 3.31 18.31 -2.67
N ASN A 587 2.89 17.38 -3.52
CA ASN A 587 3.54 16.07 -3.68
C ASN A 587 4.80 16.12 -4.56
N ALA A 588 4.73 16.72 -5.75
CA ALA A 588 5.82 16.68 -6.75
C ALA A 588 6.74 17.91 -6.74
N GLY A 589 6.33 18.96 -6.03
CA GLY A 589 7.00 20.27 -6.05
C GLY A 589 6.47 21.22 -7.14
N PRO A 590 6.47 22.55 -6.87
CA PRO A 590 5.85 23.53 -7.76
C PRO A 590 6.55 23.71 -9.11
N ALA A 591 7.86 23.47 -9.20
CA ALA A 591 8.59 23.55 -10.46
C ALA A 591 8.10 22.53 -11.49
N ARG A 592 7.94 21.26 -11.08
CA ARG A 592 7.44 20.19 -11.95
C ARG A 592 6.02 20.45 -12.44
N VAL A 593 5.15 20.99 -11.58
CA VAL A 593 3.79 21.34 -11.98
C VAL A 593 3.79 22.44 -13.05
N LYS A 594 4.69 23.42 -12.96
CA LYS A 594 4.87 24.43 -14.02
C LYS A 594 5.36 23.83 -15.34
N ASP A 595 6.27 22.86 -15.27
CA ASP A 595 6.72 22.12 -16.46
C ASP A 595 5.55 21.36 -17.10
N TRP A 596 4.69 20.70 -16.31
CA TRP A 596 3.50 20.00 -16.81
C TRP A 596 2.46 20.96 -17.39
N MET A 597 2.28 22.15 -16.80
CA MET A 597 1.42 23.18 -17.39
C MET A 597 1.95 23.66 -18.73
N SER A 598 3.27 23.80 -18.88
CA SER A 598 3.89 24.16 -20.18
C SER A 598 3.70 23.06 -21.22
N LEU A 599 3.72 21.79 -20.82
CA LEU A 599 3.63 20.63 -21.71
C LEU A 599 2.17 20.28 -22.10
N TYR A 600 1.25 20.31 -21.14
CA TYR A 600 -0.14 19.84 -21.30
C TYR A 600 -1.17 20.98 -21.31
N GLY A 601 -0.73 22.21 -21.21
CA GLY A 601 -1.60 23.39 -21.06
C GLY A 601 -2.02 23.66 -19.61
N ASP A 602 -2.62 24.81 -19.40
CA ASP A 602 -3.10 25.23 -18.08
C ASP A 602 -4.52 24.65 -17.82
N PRO A 603 -4.69 23.78 -16.83
CA PRO A 603 -5.98 23.12 -16.56
C PRO A 603 -7.06 24.08 -16.05
N ARG A 604 -6.74 25.33 -15.74
CA ARG A 604 -7.69 26.38 -15.34
C ARG A 604 -8.38 27.00 -16.55
N THR A 605 -7.86 26.81 -17.75
CA THR A 605 -8.44 27.34 -18.99
C THR A 605 -9.52 26.42 -19.54
N ALA A 606 -10.54 26.98 -20.20
CA ALA A 606 -11.62 26.21 -20.79
C ALA A 606 -11.17 25.30 -21.95
N SER A 607 -10.01 25.57 -22.55
CA SER A 607 -9.44 24.78 -23.66
C SER A 607 -8.81 23.46 -23.18
N VAL A 608 -8.50 23.31 -21.89
CA VAL A 608 -7.88 22.11 -21.33
C VAL A 608 -8.90 21.34 -20.51
N ASN A 609 -9.09 20.06 -20.84
CA ASN A 609 -9.90 19.18 -20.01
C ASN A 609 -9.10 18.78 -18.76
N VAL A 610 -9.55 19.22 -17.60
CA VAL A 610 -8.84 19.02 -16.35
C VAL A 610 -8.72 17.55 -15.92
N ILE A 611 -9.70 16.69 -16.27
CA ILE A 611 -9.65 15.25 -15.99
C ILE A 611 -8.51 14.64 -16.81
N ASP A 612 -8.45 14.95 -18.11
CA ASP A 612 -7.37 14.50 -18.98
C ASP A 612 -6.00 15.07 -18.53
N TRP A 613 -5.97 16.30 -18.02
CA TRP A 613 -4.75 16.89 -17.49
C TRP A 613 -4.24 16.12 -16.27
N VAL A 614 -5.13 15.74 -15.34
CA VAL A 614 -4.76 14.88 -14.19
C VAL A 614 -4.23 13.54 -14.66
N GLU A 615 -4.88 12.91 -15.66
CA GLU A 615 -4.43 11.64 -16.24
C GLU A 615 -3.09 11.77 -17.00
N SER A 616 -2.76 12.95 -17.51
CA SER A 616 -1.50 13.23 -18.19
C SER A 616 -0.32 13.40 -17.23
N ILE A 617 -0.53 13.59 -15.93
CA ILE A 617 0.55 13.69 -14.95
C ILE A 617 1.49 12.48 -15.07
N PRO A 618 2.79 12.67 -15.40
CA PRO A 618 3.68 11.54 -15.70
C PRO A 618 3.94 10.63 -14.50
N TYR A 619 3.96 11.21 -13.29
CA TYR A 619 4.24 10.48 -12.06
C TYR A 619 2.97 9.82 -11.54
N ALA A 620 2.93 8.48 -11.58
CA ALA A 620 1.79 7.70 -11.09
C ALA A 620 1.46 8.03 -9.61
N GLU A 621 2.47 8.25 -8.78
CA GLU A 621 2.28 8.64 -7.39
C GLU A 621 1.53 9.98 -7.28
N THR A 622 1.98 11.01 -8.00
CA THR A 622 1.35 12.33 -7.94
C THR A 622 -0.05 12.34 -8.56
N ARG A 623 -0.25 11.62 -9.67
CA ARG A 623 -1.56 11.44 -10.28
C ARG A 623 -2.56 10.83 -9.30
N ASN A 624 -2.17 9.73 -8.66
CA ASN A 624 -2.97 9.08 -7.62
C ASN A 624 -3.18 9.98 -6.40
N TYR A 625 -2.14 10.72 -5.98
CA TYR A 625 -2.23 11.64 -4.85
C TYR A 625 -3.30 12.72 -5.09
N VAL A 626 -3.32 13.36 -6.24
CA VAL A 626 -4.33 14.37 -6.60
C VAL A 626 -5.73 13.77 -6.53
N GLN A 627 -5.94 12.61 -7.14
CA GLN A 627 -7.24 11.92 -7.12
C GLN A 627 -7.66 11.55 -5.68
N ARG A 628 -6.74 10.98 -4.87
CA ARG A 628 -7.03 10.58 -3.48
C ARG A 628 -7.35 11.78 -2.58
N VAL A 629 -6.62 12.88 -2.68
CA VAL A 629 -6.91 14.07 -1.87
C VAL A 629 -8.26 14.67 -2.23
N LEU A 630 -8.56 14.77 -3.54
CA LEU A 630 -9.84 15.33 -4.00
C LEU A 630 -11.04 14.46 -3.61
N GLU A 631 -10.95 13.12 -3.71
CA GLU A 631 -12.06 12.27 -3.24
C GLU A 631 -12.25 12.34 -1.73
N ASN A 632 -11.15 12.35 -0.95
CA ASN A 632 -11.20 12.49 0.50
C ASN A 632 -11.81 13.84 0.90
N LEU A 633 -11.50 14.92 0.17
CA LEU A 633 -12.07 16.25 0.38
C LEU A 633 -13.60 16.22 0.36
N GLN A 634 -14.19 15.53 -0.63
CA GLN A 634 -15.64 15.41 -0.76
C GLN A 634 -16.25 14.68 0.43
N ILE A 635 -15.63 13.60 0.89
CA ILE A 635 -16.12 12.83 2.04
C ILE A 635 -15.98 13.63 3.35
N TYR A 636 -14.90 14.40 3.52
CA TYR A 636 -14.79 15.27 4.70
C TYR A 636 -15.78 16.44 4.69
N ARG A 637 -16.08 17.01 3.52
CA ARG A 637 -17.17 18.00 3.41
C ARG A 637 -18.52 17.39 3.77
N LEU A 638 -18.80 16.18 3.29
CA LEU A 638 -20.00 15.42 3.66
C LEU A 638 -20.08 15.20 5.17
N ARG A 639 -19.02 14.74 5.82
CA ARG A 639 -18.98 14.50 7.25
C ARG A 639 -19.12 15.77 8.12
N LEU A 640 -18.65 16.89 7.63
CA LEU A 640 -18.71 18.19 8.32
C LEU A 640 -19.96 19.00 7.97
N SER A 641 -20.75 18.58 6.97
CA SER A 641 -22.01 19.21 6.59
C SER A 641 -23.11 18.94 7.64
N LYS A 642 -23.88 19.97 7.94
CA LYS A 642 -25.07 19.86 8.82
C LYS A 642 -26.37 19.60 8.05
N ALA A 643 -26.34 19.74 6.73
CA ALA A 643 -27.45 19.54 5.80
C ALA A 643 -27.06 18.54 4.71
N GLY A 644 -28.00 18.10 3.89
CA GLY A 644 -27.72 17.22 2.76
C GLY A 644 -26.54 17.74 1.94
N PHE A 645 -25.70 16.84 1.47
CA PHE A 645 -24.46 17.15 0.75
C PHE A 645 -24.53 16.63 -0.69
N THR A 646 -24.07 17.46 -1.62
CA THR A 646 -23.84 17.10 -3.02
C THR A 646 -22.35 17.18 -3.32
N PHE A 647 -21.81 16.23 -4.06
CA PHE A 647 -20.43 16.27 -4.50
C PHE A 647 -20.13 17.48 -5.39
N THR A 648 -19.10 18.22 -5.02
CA THR A 648 -18.63 19.41 -5.73
C THR A 648 -17.35 19.13 -6.51
N LEU A 649 -16.96 17.87 -6.68
CA LEU A 649 -15.70 17.48 -7.31
C LEU A 649 -15.53 18.11 -8.71
N ALA A 650 -16.58 18.11 -9.54
CA ALA A 650 -16.52 18.70 -10.88
C ALA A 650 -16.23 20.21 -10.88
N SER A 651 -16.71 20.95 -9.85
CA SER A 651 -16.40 22.37 -9.66
C SER A 651 -15.02 22.58 -9.05
N ASP A 652 -14.61 21.73 -8.11
CA ASP A 652 -13.27 21.80 -7.49
C ASP A 652 -12.14 21.54 -8.49
N LEU A 653 -12.38 20.69 -9.49
CA LEU A 653 -11.44 20.45 -10.57
C LEU A 653 -11.21 21.70 -11.44
N LYS A 654 -12.23 22.54 -11.61
CA LYS A 654 -12.18 23.76 -12.43
C LYS A 654 -11.73 25.01 -11.65
N ARG A 655 -11.50 24.89 -10.36
CA ARG A 655 -11.14 25.99 -9.46
C ARG A 655 -9.74 26.56 -9.72
#